data_688fb9fe1c65cd25cc8dca61ab561561
#
_entry.id   688fb9fe1c65cd25cc8dca61ab561561
#
_cell.length_a   1.000
_cell.length_b   1.000
_cell.length_c   1.000
_cell.angle_alpha   90.00
_cell.angle_beta   90.00
_cell.angle_gamma   90.00
#
_symmetry.space_group_name_H-M   'P 1'
#
loop_
_entity.id
_entity.type
_entity.pdbx_description
1 polymer ?
#
loop_
_entity_poly.entity_id
_entity_poly.type
_entity_poly.pdbx_seq_one_letter_code
_entity_poly.pdbx_strand_id
1 'polypeptide(L)'
;MSDAVKAIEDPIETYEHILEHEDKDTQPVAVGIDRFVKGVGHVVMWANVFLIAAIVAQVGFRYLLNENFPKLDELQWHFYGLVTMIGISYALVTDSHVRVDILHLQLSRRAQRIIEVLGTLTLVAPFLYLMVDQGWDYFYESWRVDERSASPTGLPARWAFKAIIPISFVLLSLAALARLIHDFHALFTAGAEERQGRDLRLILWALVSFAAVATALTFLVHTTEEKLVIAMFLTFIALLFTGFPVAWTLAGTGVAYCGIAYLFDNGMMNWTGLEETLIGLDYLSLGAVVNRVYATMSNAVLVALPMFIFMGLMLDESGVAEKLMAAMQRLFGRTRGGLAITVTMIGIILAASTGIIGASVVLLGVLSLPSMMEQKYSPTLGTGVVAASGTLGILIPPSIMLVIMADQMALSVGDLFMAAMLPGVLIGFLYLTYIFVISYLKPDVAPAPEGAQRPDWAAVKAVLVAVLPTLGLILAVLGSIFAGICTPTEASGIGALGATALALGYRKLTLTKLVNVLKSTFNTTAYIFAIFLGATVFSYVLREMGGDQLIEDMILGTGLGPNGTVLIILFIVFLLGFVLDWIEITLIVLPLMRPIVNALGLDIPGYGVVDEAALVWFVILVAVTLQTSFLTPPVGFALFYLKGVCPPEIKLGHIYKGVVPFVLLQLTGLALVFFLPWLATWLPSVAY
;
A
#
# COMPACT_ATOMS: atom_id res chain seq x y z
N MET A 1 -11.83 -20.50 25.89
CA MET A 1 -11.02 -19.41 26.48
C MET A 1 -9.53 -19.59 26.23
N SER A 2 -8.98 -20.82 26.10
CA SER A 2 -7.55 -21.05 25.78
C SER A 2 -7.20 -20.72 24.33
N ASP A 3 -8.09 -20.98 23.37
CA ASP A 3 -7.81 -20.80 21.94
C ASP A 3 -7.91 -19.35 21.48
N ALA A 4 -8.81 -18.56 22.12
CA ALA A 4 -8.90 -17.12 21.85
C ALA A 4 -7.70 -16.33 22.41
N VAL A 5 -7.06 -16.82 23.47
CA VAL A 5 -5.85 -16.19 24.05
C VAL A 5 -4.62 -16.52 23.18
N LYS A 6 -4.53 -17.72 22.61
CA LYS A 6 -3.46 -18.08 21.66
C LYS A 6 -3.57 -17.31 20.35
N ALA A 7 -4.79 -17.03 19.86
CA ALA A 7 -5.01 -16.19 18.67
C ALA A 7 -4.60 -14.72 18.87
N ILE A 8 -4.45 -14.27 20.11
CA ILE A 8 -3.96 -12.93 20.47
C ILE A 8 -2.43 -12.90 20.57
N GLU A 9 -1.79 -14.03 20.89
CA GLU A 9 -0.32 -14.12 21.03
C GLU A 9 0.41 -14.21 19.69
N ASP A 10 -0.21 -14.80 18.66
CA ASP A 10 0.35 -14.79 17.30
C ASP A 10 -0.77 -14.90 16.23
N PRO A 11 -1.26 -13.75 15.71
CA PRO A 11 -2.30 -13.75 14.68
C PRO A 11 -1.87 -14.44 13.38
N ILE A 12 -0.57 -14.48 13.09
CA ILE A 12 -0.01 -15.12 11.90
C ILE A 12 0.03 -16.63 12.07
N GLU A 13 0.44 -17.12 13.25
CA GLU A 13 0.40 -18.56 13.59
C GLU A 13 -1.04 -19.09 13.60
N THR A 14 -2.00 -18.29 14.07
CA THR A 14 -3.42 -18.68 14.08
C THR A 14 -4.00 -18.72 12.65
N TYR A 15 -3.60 -17.82 11.78
CA TYR A 15 -3.99 -17.86 10.36
C TYR A 15 -3.32 -19.04 9.64
N GLU A 16 -2.04 -19.32 9.88
CA GLU A 16 -1.35 -20.51 9.38
C GLU A 16 -1.98 -21.80 9.93
N HIS A 17 -2.39 -21.83 11.21
CA HIS A 17 -3.05 -22.98 11.82
C HIS A 17 -4.48 -23.22 11.30
N ILE A 18 -5.22 -22.15 10.96
CA ILE A 18 -6.54 -22.26 10.31
C ILE A 18 -6.37 -22.78 8.88
N LEU A 19 -5.36 -22.33 8.15
CA LEU A 19 -5.04 -22.80 6.82
C LEU A 19 -4.47 -24.25 6.84
N GLU A 20 -3.66 -24.63 7.84
CA GLU A 20 -3.16 -26.00 8.00
C GLU A 20 -4.26 -27.01 8.38
N HIS A 21 -5.35 -26.60 9.01
CA HIS A 21 -6.46 -27.49 9.34
C HIS A 21 -7.45 -27.74 8.18
N GLU A 22 -7.47 -26.88 7.15
CA GLU A 22 -8.33 -27.08 5.96
C GLU A 22 -7.72 -28.05 4.92
N ASP A 23 -6.43 -28.39 5.01
CA ASP A 23 -5.72 -29.13 3.95
C ASP A 23 -5.27 -30.54 4.34
N LYS A 24 -6.22 -31.43 4.64
CA LYS A 24 -5.90 -32.87 4.72
C LYS A 24 -5.81 -33.61 3.37
N ASP A 25 -6.17 -32.95 2.26
CA ASP A 25 -6.20 -33.53 0.89
C ASP A 25 -5.30 -32.77 -0.10
N THR A 26 -4.09 -32.40 0.30
CA THR A 26 -3.17 -31.66 -0.57
C THR A 26 -2.41 -32.58 -1.51
N GLN A 27 -2.35 -32.20 -2.79
CA GLN A 27 -1.57 -32.93 -3.80
C GLN A 27 -0.07 -32.81 -3.50
N PRO A 28 0.67 -33.95 -3.38
CA PRO A 28 2.06 -33.94 -2.93
C PRO A 28 3.01 -33.16 -3.83
N VAL A 29 2.69 -33.01 -5.12
CA VAL A 29 3.47 -32.24 -6.09
C VAL A 29 3.36 -30.76 -5.80
N ALA A 30 2.15 -30.24 -5.59
CA ALA A 30 1.90 -28.83 -5.29
C ALA A 30 2.56 -28.44 -3.96
N VAL A 31 2.40 -29.27 -2.91
CA VAL A 31 3.09 -29.09 -1.62
C VAL A 31 4.60 -29.07 -1.76
N GLY A 32 5.15 -29.91 -2.65
CA GLY A 32 6.59 -29.93 -2.94
C GLY A 32 7.07 -28.61 -3.54
N ILE A 33 6.30 -28.06 -4.50
CA ILE A 33 6.60 -26.75 -5.11
C ILE A 33 6.48 -25.63 -4.08
N ASP A 34 5.43 -25.62 -3.27
CA ASP A 34 5.23 -24.62 -2.22
C ASP A 34 6.39 -24.60 -1.22
N ARG A 35 6.84 -25.77 -0.77
CA ARG A 35 8.01 -25.87 0.12
C ARG A 35 9.28 -25.34 -0.54
N PHE A 36 9.47 -25.62 -1.82
CA PHE A 36 10.62 -25.11 -2.57
C PHE A 36 10.59 -23.58 -2.66
N VAL A 37 9.46 -23.00 -3.07
CA VAL A 37 9.29 -21.55 -3.19
C VAL A 37 9.44 -20.87 -1.81
N LYS A 38 8.80 -21.41 -0.77
CA LYS A 38 8.97 -20.94 0.61
C LYS A 38 10.41 -21.03 1.08
N GLY A 39 11.12 -22.12 0.73
CA GLY A 39 12.54 -22.32 1.05
C GLY A 39 13.43 -21.25 0.40
N VAL A 40 13.23 -20.97 -0.88
CA VAL A 40 13.93 -19.88 -1.60
C VAL A 40 13.62 -18.52 -0.95
N GLY A 41 12.35 -18.25 -0.65
CA GLY A 41 11.94 -17.00 0.01
C GLY A 41 12.60 -16.83 1.39
N HIS A 42 12.67 -17.89 2.20
CA HIS A 42 13.34 -17.84 3.51
C HIS A 42 14.85 -17.55 3.43
N VAL A 43 15.49 -17.91 2.33
CA VAL A 43 16.90 -17.54 2.10
C VAL A 43 16.98 -16.07 1.66
N VAL A 44 16.14 -15.69 0.70
CA VAL A 44 16.20 -14.35 0.09
C VAL A 44 15.76 -13.25 1.05
N MET A 45 14.85 -13.50 2.02
CA MET A 45 14.44 -12.48 2.99
C MET A 45 15.62 -11.92 3.79
N TRP A 46 16.72 -12.69 3.98
CA TRP A 46 17.94 -12.22 4.65
C TRP A 46 18.68 -11.14 3.85
N ALA A 47 18.40 -10.99 2.56
CA ALA A 47 18.95 -9.91 1.75
C ALA A 47 18.54 -8.52 2.29
N ASN A 48 17.42 -8.40 3.04
CA ASN A 48 17.07 -7.17 3.77
C ASN A 48 18.12 -6.79 4.83
N VAL A 49 18.70 -7.77 5.53
CA VAL A 49 19.77 -7.51 6.52
C VAL A 49 21.03 -7.01 5.81
N PHE A 50 21.40 -7.62 4.68
CA PHE A 50 22.52 -7.16 3.87
C PHE A 50 22.25 -5.79 3.24
N LEU A 51 21.00 -5.50 2.87
CA LEU A 51 20.59 -4.19 2.40
C LEU A 51 20.78 -3.11 3.47
N ILE A 52 20.30 -3.36 4.71
CA ILE A 52 20.52 -2.45 5.85
C ILE A 52 22.02 -2.24 6.05
N ALA A 53 22.80 -3.31 6.06
CA ALA A 53 24.26 -3.24 6.26
C ALA A 53 24.95 -2.43 5.15
N ALA A 54 24.55 -2.61 3.88
CA ALA A 54 25.09 -1.87 2.74
C ALA A 54 24.78 -0.38 2.82
N ILE A 55 23.54 0.00 3.16
CA ILE A 55 23.15 1.40 3.33
C ILE A 55 23.93 2.04 4.49
N VAL A 56 23.96 1.39 5.64
CA VAL A 56 24.67 1.92 6.84
C VAL A 56 26.17 2.03 6.58
N ALA A 57 26.78 1.05 5.90
CA ALA A 57 28.19 1.12 5.53
C ALA A 57 28.46 2.29 4.59
N GLN A 58 27.62 2.50 3.55
CA GLN A 58 27.76 3.63 2.61
C GLN A 58 27.66 4.97 3.34
N VAL A 59 26.68 5.12 4.24
CA VAL A 59 26.54 6.31 5.08
C VAL A 59 27.79 6.51 5.96
N GLY A 60 28.29 5.43 6.57
CA GLY A 60 29.50 5.47 7.38
C GLY A 60 30.73 5.92 6.58
N PHE A 61 30.96 5.35 5.40
CA PHE A 61 32.06 5.75 4.52
C PHE A 61 31.94 7.20 4.06
N ARG A 62 30.74 7.62 3.65
CA ARG A 62 30.50 8.98 3.18
C ARG A 62 30.74 10.04 4.24
N TYR A 63 30.24 9.84 5.48
CA TYR A 63 30.30 10.87 6.53
C TYR A 63 31.50 10.75 7.46
N LEU A 64 32.06 9.56 7.70
CA LEU A 64 33.22 9.38 8.56
C LEU A 64 34.54 9.44 7.80
N LEU A 65 34.57 8.92 6.55
CA LEU A 65 35.79 8.85 5.76
C LEU A 65 35.79 9.81 4.56
N ASN A 66 34.65 10.47 4.29
CA ASN A 66 34.45 11.36 3.15
C ASN A 66 34.71 10.64 1.78
N GLU A 67 34.40 9.34 1.74
CA GLU A 67 34.55 8.50 0.55
C GLU A 67 33.19 7.98 0.10
N ASN A 68 33.02 7.89 -1.23
CA ASN A 68 31.81 7.32 -1.84
C ASN A 68 32.18 6.09 -2.66
N PHE A 69 31.49 4.98 -2.43
CA PHE A 69 31.71 3.71 -3.11
C PHE A 69 30.51 3.38 -4.04
N PRO A 70 30.57 3.72 -5.36
CA PRO A 70 29.49 3.43 -6.30
C PRO A 70 29.05 1.96 -6.34
N LYS A 71 29.98 1.02 -6.12
CA LYS A 71 29.66 -0.41 -6.02
C LYS A 71 28.72 -0.72 -4.85
N LEU A 72 28.86 0.00 -3.74
CA LEU A 72 28.03 -0.21 -2.57
C LEU A 72 26.64 0.39 -2.78
N ASP A 73 26.54 1.53 -3.49
CA ASP A 73 25.26 2.10 -3.90
C ASP A 73 24.52 1.16 -4.86
N GLU A 74 25.24 0.60 -5.83
CA GLU A 74 24.64 -0.38 -6.74
C GLU A 74 24.20 -1.65 -6.02
N LEU A 75 24.95 -2.12 -5.03
CA LEU A 75 24.63 -3.32 -4.26
C LEU A 75 23.31 -3.16 -3.48
N GLN A 76 22.96 -1.93 -3.05
CA GLN A 76 21.70 -1.65 -2.37
C GLN A 76 20.49 -2.00 -3.26
N TRP A 77 20.43 -1.46 -4.48
CA TRP A 77 19.31 -1.78 -5.36
C TRP A 77 19.38 -3.21 -5.94
N HIS A 78 20.55 -3.88 -5.93
CA HIS A 78 20.64 -5.31 -6.24
C HIS A 78 19.94 -6.17 -5.15
N PHE A 79 20.22 -5.93 -3.88
CA PHE A 79 19.52 -6.62 -2.80
C PHE A 79 18.03 -6.30 -2.80
N TYR A 80 17.66 -5.06 -3.01
CA TYR A 80 16.28 -4.64 -3.14
C TYR A 80 15.56 -5.32 -4.31
N GLY A 81 16.13 -5.33 -5.50
CA GLY A 81 15.55 -5.99 -6.67
C GLY A 81 15.42 -7.50 -6.47
N LEU A 82 16.39 -8.14 -5.79
CA LEU A 82 16.31 -9.57 -5.44
C LEU A 82 15.14 -9.83 -4.47
N VAL A 83 15.02 -9.03 -3.41
CA VAL A 83 13.95 -9.14 -2.40
C VAL A 83 12.58 -8.97 -3.05
N THR A 84 12.41 -7.95 -3.85
CA THR A 84 11.13 -7.62 -4.49
C THR A 84 10.71 -8.69 -5.49
N MET A 85 11.57 -9.07 -6.41
CA MET A 85 11.22 -9.98 -7.51
C MET A 85 10.98 -11.41 -7.04
N ILE A 86 11.85 -11.96 -6.20
CA ILE A 86 11.67 -13.31 -5.64
C ILE A 86 10.51 -13.31 -4.63
N GLY A 87 10.33 -12.21 -3.89
CA GLY A 87 9.27 -12.06 -2.92
C GLY A 87 7.87 -12.24 -3.50
N ILE A 88 7.62 -11.82 -4.74
CA ILE A 88 6.31 -11.95 -5.39
C ILE A 88 5.85 -13.41 -5.44
N SER A 89 6.76 -14.33 -5.74
CA SER A 89 6.46 -15.77 -5.76
C SER A 89 6.15 -16.29 -4.35
N TYR A 90 6.88 -15.82 -3.35
CA TYR A 90 6.63 -16.15 -1.95
C TYR A 90 5.28 -15.63 -1.48
N ALA A 91 4.93 -14.39 -1.82
CA ALA A 91 3.63 -13.79 -1.49
C ALA A 91 2.46 -14.54 -2.14
N LEU A 92 2.64 -15.14 -3.33
CA LEU A 92 1.62 -15.96 -3.97
C LEU A 92 1.37 -17.27 -3.19
N VAL A 93 2.44 -17.95 -2.75
CA VAL A 93 2.34 -19.21 -1.99
C VAL A 93 1.84 -18.99 -0.56
N THR A 94 2.07 -17.81 0.03
CA THR A 94 1.56 -17.44 1.37
C THR A 94 0.21 -16.74 1.33
N ASP A 95 -0.44 -16.64 0.16
CA ASP A 95 -1.73 -15.97 -0.05
C ASP A 95 -1.79 -14.53 0.48
N SER A 96 -0.67 -13.80 0.33
CA SER A 96 -0.50 -12.45 0.88
C SER A 96 -0.88 -11.33 -0.10
N HIS A 97 -1.34 -11.67 -1.32
CA HIS A 97 -1.76 -10.66 -2.30
C HIS A 97 -3.08 -10.00 -1.93
N VAL A 98 -3.13 -8.68 -2.10
CA VAL A 98 -4.33 -7.87 -1.82
C VAL A 98 -5.46 -8.25 -2.78
N ARG A 99 -6.68 -8.34 -2.23
CA ARG A 99 -7.93 -8.67 -2.93
C ARG A 99 -9.07 -7.79 -2.45
N VAL A 100 -10.08 -7.64 -3.28
CA VAL A 100 -11.34 -6.99 -2.91
C VAL A 100 -12.39 -8.07 -2.60
N ASP A 101 -12.46 -8.48 -1.35
CA ASP A 101 -13.23 -9.66 -0.92
C ASP A 101 -14.74 -9.41 -0.74
N ILE A 102 -15.26 -8.21 -1.02
CA ILE A 102 -16.63 -7.78 -0.71
C ILE A 102 -17.68 -8.73 -1.29
N LEU A 103 -17.55 -9.08 -2.57
CA LEU A 103 -18.44 -10.03 -3.24
C LEU A 103 -17.91 -11.46 -3.10
N HIS A 104 -16.61 -11.64 -3.16
CA HIS A 104 -15.96 -12.95 -3.09
C HIS A 104 -16.37 -13.76 -1.85
N LEU A 105 -16.37 -13.14 -0.68
CA LEU A 105 -16.80 -13.79 0.58
C LEU A 105 -18.30 -14.16 0.60
N GLN A 106 -19.11 -13.63 -0.31
CA GLN A 106 -20.52 -13.96 -0.43
C GLN A 106 -20.78 -15.14 -1.38
N LEU A 107 -19.78 -15.51 -2.19
CA LEU A 107 -19.87 -16.63 -3.13
C LEU A 107 -19.66 -17.96 -2.42
N SER A 108 -20.16 -19.03 -3.04
CA SER A 108 -19.87 -20.39 -2.59
C SER A 108 -18.38 -20.72 -2.79
N ARG A 109 -17.84 -21.63 -2.00
CA ARG A 109 -16.44 -22.09 -2.13
C ARG A 109 -16.14 -22.59 -3.55
N ARG A 110 -17.10 -23.25 -4.19
CA ARG A 110 -16.95 -23.72 -5.58
C ARG A 110 -16.83 -22.56 -6.58
N ALA A 111 -17.67 -21.53 -6.44
CA ALA A 111 -17.59 -20.33 -7.28
C ALA A 111 -16.26 -19.59 -7.09
N GLN A 112 -15.80 -19.45 -5.85
CA GLN A 112 -14.49 -18.88 -5.54
C GLN A 112 -13.36 -19.64 -6.25
N ARG A 113 -13.34 -20.99 -6.16
CA ARG A 113 -12.30 -21.81 -6.82
C ARG A 113 -12.37 -21.74 -8.34
N ILE A 114 -13.58 -21.62 -8.93
CA ILE A 114 -13.72 -21.39 -10.39
C ILE A 114 -13.07 -20.05 -10.79
N ILE A 115 -13.31 -18.99 -10.02
CA ILE A 115 -12.71 -17.68 -10.27
C ILE A 115 -11.18 -17.77 -10.19
N GLU A 116 -10.62 -18.45 -9.17
CA GLU A 116 -9.19 -18.64 -9.02
C GLU A 116 -8.58 -19.39 -10.21
N VAL A 117 -9.19 -20.51 -10.63
CA VAL A 117 -8.71 -21.30 -11.79
C VAL A 117 -8.77 -20.49 -13.07
N LEU A 118 -9.94 -19.84 -13.35
CA LEU A 118 -10.11 -19.06 -14.58
C LEU A 118 -9.16 -17.84 -14.57
N GLY A 119 -9.07 -17.10 -13.46
CA GLY A 119 -8.18 -15.97 -13.34
C GLY A 119 -6.71 -16.36 -13.53
N THR A 120 -6.29 -17.47 -12.94
CA THR A 120 -4.91 -17.97 -13.14
C THR A 120 -4.63 -18.34 -14.59
N LEU A 121 -5.58 -18.99 -15.29
CA LEU A 121 -5.38 -19.38 -16.68
C LEU A 121 -5.50 -18.22 -17.68
N THR A 122 -6.39 -17.28 -17.43
CA THR A 122 -6.69 -16.19 -18.41
C THR A 122 -5.93 -14.90 -18.16
N LEU A 123 -5.58 -14.60 -16.92
CA LEU A 123 -4.92 -13.36 -16.54
C LEU A 123 -3.44 -13.60 -16.16
N VAL A 124 -3.17 -14.58 -15.29
CA VAL A 124 -1.81 -14.81 -14.79
C VAL A 124 -0.94 -15.51 -15.84
N ALA A 125 -1.42 -16.60 -16.44
CA ALA A 125 -0.60 -17.41 -17.34
C ALA A 125 -0.13 -16.64 -18.59
N PRO A 126 -0.95 -15.82 -19.30
CA PRO A 126 -0.47 -15.03 -20.43
C PRO A 126 0.58 -13.99 -20.02
N PHE A 127 0.38 -13.35 -18.86
CA PHE A 127 1.36 -12.41 -18.33
C PHE A 127 2.68 -13.09 -17.96
N LEU A 128 2.63 -14.26 -17.31
CA LEU A 128 3.84 -15.00 -16.97
C LEU A 128 4.59 -15.47 -18.20
N TYR A 129 3.86 -15.95 -19.22
CA TYR A 129 4.47 -16.33 -20.51
C TYR A 129 5.23 -15.15 -21.12
N LEU A 130 4.58 -13.99 -21.22
CA LEU A 130 5.20 -12.76 -21.71
C LEU A 130 6.48 -12.42 -20.95
N MET A 131 6.40 -12.42 -19.62
CA MET A 131 7.53 -11.99 -18.77
C MET A 131 8.70 -12.97 -18.77
N VAL A 132 8.44 -14.28 -18.93
CA VAL A 132 9.50 -15.28 -19.07
C VAL A 132 10.17 -15.17 -20.43
N ASP A 133 9.41 -15.08 -21.50
CA ASP A 133 9.91 -15.03 -22.90
C ASP A 133 10.70 -13.75 -23.13
N GLN A 134 10.07 -12.58 -22.99
CA GLN A 134 10.71 -11.27 -23.20
C GLN A 134 11.81 -10.99 -22.15
N GLY A 135 11.63 -11.48 -20.92
CA GLY A 135 12.64 -11.36 -19.88
C GLY A 135 13.88 -12.19 -20.15
N TRP A 136 13.72 -13.36 -20.79
CA TRP A 136 14.86 -14.18 -21.23
C TRP A 136 15.67 -13.50 -22.30
N ASP A 137 15.01 -12.93 -23.31
CA ASP A 137 15.67 -12.19 -24.39
C ASP A 137 16.41 -10.96 -23.84
N TYR A 138 15.80 -10.23 -22.92
CA TYR A 138 16.41 -9.08 -22.25
C TYR A 138 17.67 -9.44 -21.46
N PHE A 139 17.65 -10.57 -20.76
CA PHE A 139 18.82 -11.12 -20.06
C PHE A 139 19.88 -11.57 -21.06
N TYR A 140 19.49 -12.36 -22.08
CA TYR A 140 20.41 -12.96 -23.04
C TYR A 140 21.21 -11.91 -23.82
N GLU A 141 20.55 -10.86 -24.29
CA GLU A 141 21.23 -9.75 -24.96
C GLU A 141 22.26 -9.07 -24.05
N SER A 142 21.92 -8.83 -22.78
CA SER A 142 22.85 -8.26 -21.80
C SER A 142 24.04 -9.18 -21.53
N TRP A 143 23.80 -10.49 -21.44
CA TRP A 143 24.85 -11.50 -21.23
C TRP A 143 25.79 -11.60 -22.45
N ARG A 144 25.24 -11.60 -23.66
CA ARG A 144 25.99 -11.70 -24.91
C ARG A 144 27.02 -10.57 -25.09
N VAL A 145 26.72 -9.35 -24.63
CA VAL A 145 27.60 -8.19 -24.72
C VAL A 145 28.45 -7.96 -23.48
N ASP A 146 28.41 -8.86 -22.49
CA ASP A 146 29.03 -8.70 -21.16
C ASP A 146 28.72 -7.32 -20.56
N GLU A 147 27.43 -6.96 -20.50
CA GLU A 147 26.98 -5.63 -20.07
C GLU A 147 27.49 -5.32 -18.66
N ARG A 148 28.06 -4.13 -18.49
CA ARG A 148 28.60 -3.63 -17.24
C ARG A 148 27.81 -2.41 -16.76
N SER A 149 28.05 -2.00 -15.53
CA SER A 149 27.49 -0.76 -15.02
C SER A 149 27.79 0.44 -15.89
N ALA A 150 26.86 1.39 -15.98
CA ALA A 150 27.09 2.68 -16.62
C ALA A 150 28.14 3.53 -15.85
N SER A 151 28.34 3.27 -14.55
CA SER A 151 29.41 3.88 -13.76
C SER A 151 30.74 3.16 -14.05
N PRO A 152 31.83 3.90 -14.38
CA PRO A 152 33.14 3.31 -14.61
C PRO A 152 33.68 2.49 -13.43
N THR A 153 33.28 2.84 -12.20
CA THR A 153 33.66 2.18 -10.95
C THR A 153 32.54 1.30 -10.38
N GLY A 154 31.47 1.06 -11.15
CA GLY A 154 30.32 0.25 -10.72
C GLY A 154 30.62 -1.25 -10.69
N LEU A 155 29.55 -2.04 -10.44
CA LEU A 155 29.62 -3.51 -10.43
C LEU A 155 29.77 -4.06 -11.85
N PRO A 156 30.60 -5.07 -12.06
CA PRO A 156 30.64 -5.82 -13.29
C PRO A 156 29.42 -6.74 -13.44
N ALA A 157 29.25 -7.32 -14.61
CA ALA A 157 28.23 -8.38 -14.84
C ALA A 157 26.78 -7.91 -14.55
N ARG A 158 26.35 -6.77 -15.12
CA ARG A 158 24.98 -6.26 -15.04
C ARG A 158 23.94 -7.29 -15.50
N TRP A 159 24.34 -8.15 -16.44
CA TRP A 159 23.54 -9.27 -16.91
C TRP A 159 23.09 -10.22 -15.80
N ALA A 160 23.90 -10.41 -14.75
CA ALA A 160 23.55 -11.28 -13.63
C ALA A 160 22.35 -10.70 -12.82
N PHE A 161 22.26 -9.37 -12.71
CA PHE A 161 21.12 -8.73 -12.09
C PHE A 161 19.88 -8.80 -13.01
N LYS A 162 20.03 -8.61 -14.31
CA LYS A 162 18.94 -8.78 -15.28
C LYS A 162 18.40 -10.21 -15.31
N ALA A 163 19.24 -11.23 -15.02
CA ALA A 163 18.82 -12.62 -14.90
C ALA A 163 17.79 -12.85 -13.78
N ILE A 164 17.73 -11.98 -12.77
CA ILE A 164 16.73 -12.07 -11.70
C ILE A 164 15.31 -12.00 -12.29
N ILE A 165 15.09 -11.24 -13.37
CA ILE A 165 13.77 -11.08 -14.01
C ILE A 165 13.23 -12.44 -14.50
N PRO A 166 13.83 -13.12 -15.49
CA PRO A 166 13.29 -14.39 -15.96
C PRO A 166 13.30 -15.47 -14.87
N ILE A 167 14.29 -15.50 -13.98
CA ILE A 167 14.34 -16.46 -12.87
C ILE A 167 13.16 -16.27 -11.92
N SER A 168 12.83 -15.05 -11.54
CA SER A 168 11.72 -14.74 -10.64
C SER A 168 10.37 -15.08 -11.27
N PHE A 169 10.19 -14.83 -12.56
CA PHE A 169 8.96 -15.18 -13.28
C PHE A 169 8.82 -16.68 -13.54
N VAL A 170 9.92 -17.42 -13.71
CA VAL A 170 9.88 -18.87 -13.69
C VAL A 170 9.46 -19.40 -12.31
N LEU A 171 10.04 -18.85 -11.23
CA LEU A 171 9.66 -19.22 -9.87
C LEU A 171 8.18 -18.86 -9.58
N LEU A 172 7.70 -17.72 -10.06
CA LEU A 172 6.30 -17.32 -9.97
C LEU A 172 5.38 -18.23 -10.78
N SER A 173 5.83 -18.71 -11.95
CA SER A 173 5.09 -19.67 -12.76
C SER A 173 4.95 -21.02 -12.04
N LEU A 174 5.98 -21.46 -11.32
CA LEU A 174 5.90 -22.66 -10.47
C LEU A 174 4.91 -22.45 -9.31
N ALA A 175 4.94 -21.30 -8.65
CA ALA A 175 3.98 -20.96 -7.59
C ALA A 175 2.53 -20.91 -8.12
N ALA A 176 2.32 -20.30 -9.27
CA ALA A 176 1.00 -20.25 -9.93
C ALA A 176 0.51 -21.65 -10.33
N LEU A 177 1.39 -22.52 -10.82
CA LEU A 177 1.09 -23.90 -11.13
C LEU A 177 0.67 -24.69 -9.88
N ALA A 178 1.40 -24.53 -8.77
CA ALA A 178 1.05 -25.18 -7.50
C ALA A 178 -0.34 -24.74 -7.03
N ARG A 179 -0.62 -23.43 -7.07
CA ARG A 179 -1.94 -22.88 -6.74
C ARG A 179 -3.04 -23.44 -7.66
N LEU A 180 -2.80 -23.48 -8.96
CA LEU A 180 -3.74 -24.05 -9.93
C LEU A 180 -4.07 -25.53 -9.62
N ILE A 181 -3.06 -26.32 -9.24
CA ILE A 181 -3.25 -27.72 -8.84
C ILE A 181 -4.11 -27.81 -7.56
N HIS A 182 -3.84 -26.99 -6.55
CA HIS A 182 -4.63 -26.93 -5.31
C HIS A 182 -6.09 -26.57 -5.60
N ASP A 183 -6.34 -25.49 -6.36
CA ASP A 183 -7.67 -25.01 -6.67
C ASP A 183 -8.45 -25.99 -7.54
N PHE A 184 -7.76 -26.62 -8.50
CA PHE A 184 -8.38 -27.65 -9.37
C PHE A 184 -8.78 -28.89 -8.56
N HIS A 185 -7.93 -29.36 -7.67
CA HIS A 185 -8.24 -30.49 -6.78
C HIS A 185 -9.41 -30.15 -5.85
N ALA A 186 -9.41 -28.96 -5.26
CA ALA A 186 -10.49 -28.49 -4.39
C ALA A 186 -11.85 -28.37 -5.12
N LEU A 187 -11.87 -28.08 -6.43
CA LEU A 187 -13.09 -28.06 -7.24
C LEU A 187 -13.78 -29.42 -7.34
N PHE A 188 -13.01 -30.52 -7.37
CA PHE A 188 -13.54 -31.89 -7.49
C PHE A 188 -13.87 -32.51 -6.14
N THR A 189 -13.25 -32.04 -5.04
CA THR A 189 -13.46 -32.57 -3.69
C THR A 189 -14.56 -31.80 -2.91
N ALA A 190 -14.87 -30.56 -3.33
CA ALA A 190 -15.93 -29.77 -2.71
C ALA A 190 -17.31 -30.36 -2.98
N GLY A 191 -18.03 -30.78 -1.93
CA GLY A 191 -19.42 -31.26 -2.01
C GLY A 191 -20.37 -30.16 -2.55
N ALA A 192 -21.55 -30.57 -3.05
CA ALA A 192 -22.57 -29.66 -3.56
C ALA A 192 -23.13 -28.82 -2.40
N GLU A 193 -22.78 -27.56 -2.32
CA GLU A 193 -23.35 -26.60 -1.36
C GLU A 193 -24.67 -25.98 -1.89
N GLU A 194 -25.64 -25.75 -1.02
CA GLU A 194 -26.99 -25.19 -1.33
C GLU A 194 -26.99 -23.73 -1.88
N ARG A 195 -25.84 -23.05 -1.96
CA ARG A 195 -25.74 -21.63 -2.34
C ARG A 195 -25.75 -21.34 -3.85
N GLN A 196 -25.75 -22.35 -4.70
CA GLN A 196 -25.57 -22.20 -6.16
C GLN A 196 -26.56 -21.24 -6.86
N GLY A 197 -27.80 -21.16 -6.38
CA GLY A 197 -28.80 -20.24 -6.95
C GLY A 197 -28.61 -18.78 -6.57
N ARG A 198 -27.91 -18.51 -5.44
CA ARG A 198 -27.58 -17.14 -4.98
C ARG A 198 -26.37 -16.60 -5.72
N ASP A 199 -25.38 -17.44 -5.97
CA ASP A 199 -24.16 -17.10 -6.71
C ASP A 199 -24.50 -16.63 -8.12
N LEU A 200 -25.35 -17.39 -8.82
CA LEU A 200 -25.76 -17.05 -10.19
C LEU A 200 -26.49 -15.69 -10.25
N ARG A 201 -27.34 -15.38 -9.28
CA ARG A 201 -28.03 -14.08 -9.20
C ARG A 201 -27.07 -12.93 -8.97
N LEU A 202 -26.11 -13.09 -8.03
CA LEU A 202 -25.10 -12.06 -7.74
C LEU A 202 -24.24 -11.79 -8.98
N ILE A 203 -23.75 -12.83 -9.64
CA ILE A 203 -22.96 -12.72 -10.86
C ILE A 203 -23.78 -12.05 -11.98
N LEU A 204 -25.03 -12.45 -12.19
CA LEU A 204 -25.91 -11.83 -13.19
C LEU A 204 -26.17 -10.36 -12.90
N TRP A 205 -26.45 -9.99 -11.64
CA TRP A 205 -26.63 -8.58 -11.26
C TRP A 205 -25.35 -7.76 -11.47
N ALA A 206 -24.20 -8.31 -11.12
CA ALA A 206 -22.91 -7.65 -11.36
C ALA A 206 -22.67 -7.44 -12.87
N LEU A 207 -22.90 -8.47 -13.68
CA LEU A 207 -22.74 -8.40 -15.15
C LEU A 207 -23.74 -7.42 -15.79
N VAL A 208 -25.01 -7.42 -15.36
CA VAL A 208 -26.02 -6.47 -15.89
C VAL A 208 -25.68 -5.04 -15.52
N SER A 209 -25.28 -4.81 -14.27
CA SER A 209 -24.85 -3.47 -13.81
C SER A 209 -23.62 -2.99 -14.58
N PHE A 210 -22.66 -3.87 -14.77
CA PHE A 210 -21.46 -3.58 -15.55
C PHE A 210 -21.81 -3.26 -17.02
N ALA A 211 -22.61 -4.09 -17.66
CA ALA A 211 -23.04 -3.87 -19.06
C ALA A 211 -23.81 -2.55 -19.21
N ALA A 212 -24.67 -2.21 -18.25
CA ALA A 212 -25.40 -0.95 -18.27
C ALA A 212 -24.48 0.27 -18.18
N VAL A 213 -23.49 0.22 -17.26
CA VAL A 213 -22.49 1.30 -17.12
C VAL A 213 -21.60 1.39 -18.36
N ALA A 214 -21.11 0.25 -18.87
CA ALA A 214 -20.32 0.19 -20.09
C ALA A 214 -21.09 0.80 -21.28
N THR A 215 -22.35 0.41 -21.46
CA THR A 215 -23.20 0.95 -22.53
C THR A 215 -23.43 2.46 -22.36
N ALA A 216 -23.69 2.94 -21.14
CA ALA A 216 -23.88 4.36 -20.90
C ALA A 216 -22.63 5.19 -21.23
N LEU A 217 -21.43 4.68 -20.86
CA LEU A 217 -20.17 5.37 -21.12
C LEU A 217 -19.77 5.36 -22.60
N THR A 218 -20.15 4.33 -23.37
CA THR A 218 -19.88 4.31 -24.83
C THR A 218 -20.64 5.39 -25.60
N PHE A 219 -21.71 5.98 -25.03
CA PHE A 219 -22.38 7.15 -25.61
C PHE A 219 -21.61 8.46 -25.41
N LEU A 220 -20.63 8.52 -24.49
CA LEU A 220 -19.83 9.71 -24.22
C LEU A 220 -18.64 9.85 -25.15
N VAL A 221 -18.29 8.80 -25.90
CA VAL A 221 -17.09 8.73 -26.72
C VAL A 221 -17.43 8.30 -28.14
N HIS A 222 -16.62 8.75 -29.09
CA HIS A 222 -16.94 8.60 -30.51
C HIS A 222 -16.01 7.61 -31.23
N THR A 223 -14.72 7.60 -30.90
CA THR A 223 -13.75 6.73 -31.57
C THR A 223 -13.70 5.31 -30.99
N THR A 224 -13.20 4.35 -31.76
CA THR A 224 -13.01 2.96 -31.31
C THR A 224 -11.96 2.88 -30.21
N GLU A 225 -10.88 3.66 -30.35
CA GLU A 225 -9.81 3.73 -29.35
C GLU A 225 -10.31 4.18 -27.97
N GLU A 226 -11.09 5.27 -27.92
CA GLU A 226 -11.70 5.76 -26.69
C GLU A 226 -12.61 4.70 -26.04
N LYS A 227 -13.40 3.98 -26.85
CA LYS A 227 -14.26 2.88 -26.38
C LYS A 227 -13.43 1.74 -25.78
N LEU A 228 -12.30 1.39 -26.40
CA LEU A 228 -11.38 0.38 -25.88
C LEU A 228 -10.76 0.79 -24.56
N VAL A 229 -10.33 2.04 -24.40
CA VAL A 229 -9.81 2.59 -23.16
C VAL A 229 -10.82 2.47 -22.03
N ILE A 230 -12.07 2.91 -22.27
CA ILE A 230 -13.16 2.82 -21.28
C ILE A 230 -13.45 1.35 -20.94
N ALA A 231 -13.55 0.50 -21.96
CA ALA A 231 -13.79 -0.92 -21.78
C ALA A 231 -12.69 -1.60 -20.97
N MET A 232 -11.43 -1.27 -21.20
CA MET A 232 -10.29 -1.76 -20.42
C MET A 232 -10.43 -1.41 -18.94
N PHE A 233 -10.69 -0.15 -18.62
CA PHE A 233 -10.85 0.31 -17.26
C PHE A 233 -12.04 -0.35 -16.54
N LEU A 234 -13.19 -0.42 -17.24
CA LEU A 234 -14.38 -1.08 -16.71
C LEU A 234 -14.17 -2.58 -16.51
N THR A 235 -13.50 -3.26 -17.45
CA THR A 235 -13.17 -4.69 -17.32
C THR A 235 -12.29 -4.92 -16.10
N PHE A 236 -11.30 -4.08 -15.87
CA PHE A 236 -10.48 -4.13 -14.68
C PHE A 236 -11.33 -4.01 -13.40
N ILE A 237 -12.20 -2.99 -13.32
CA ILE A 237 -13.09 -2.80 -12.15
C ILE A 237 -14.03 -4.00 -11.96
N ALA A 238 -14.60 -4.55 -13.03
CA ALA A 238 -15.49 -5.72 -12.95
C ALA A 238 -14.74 -6.96 -12.44
N LEU A 239 -13.54 -7.21 -12.95
CA LEU A 239 -12.69 -8.33 -12.52
C LEU A 239 -12.22 -8.15 -11.07
N LEU A 240 -11.95 -6.92 -10.63
CA LEU A 240 -11.59 -6.62 -9.26
C LEU A 240 -12.64 -7.09 -8.25
N PHE A 241 -13.93 -6.89 -8.57
CA PHE A 241 -15.04 -7.33 -7.73
C PHE A 241 -15.22 -8.86 -7.69
N THR A 242 -14.56 -9.62 -8.55
CA THR A 242 -14.56 -11.09 -8.45
C THR A 242 -13.76 -11.60 -7.24
N GLY A 243 -12.91 -10.75 -6.65
CA GLY A 243 -11.99 -11.07 -5.56
C GLY A 243 -10.70 -11.75 -6.00
N PHE A 244 -10.42 -11.77 -7.32
CA PHE A 244 -9.11 -12.19 -7.81
C PHE A 244 -8.04 -11.16 -7.44
N PRO A 245 -6.77 -11.56 -7.16
CA PRO A 245 -5.75 -10.62 -6.69
C PRO A 245 -5.54 -9.44 -7.65
N VAL A 246 -5.51 -8.21 -7.08
CA VAL A 246 -5.47 -6.94 -7.84
C VAL A 246 -4.28 -6.87 -8.80
N ALA A 247 -3.10 -7.28 -8.36
CA ALA A 247 -1.88 -7.27 -9.17
C ALA A 247 -2.05 -8.05 -10.48
N TRP A 248 -2.64 -9.22 -10.38
CA TRP A 248 -2.83 -10.10 -11.53
C TRP A 248 -4.01 -9.69 -12.41
N THR A 249 -5.03 -9.08 -11.80
CA THR A 249 -6.14 -8.46 -12.53
C THR A 249 -5.63 -7.33 -13.41
N LEU A 250 -4.76 -6.45 -12.88
CA LEU A 250 -4.11 -5.37 -13.65
C LEU A 250 -3.26 -5.92 -14.79
N ALA A 251 -2.33 -6.83 -14.46
CA ALA A 251 -1.40 -7.38 -15.45
C ALA A 251 -2.14 -8.10 -16.57
N GLY A 252 -3.09 -8.98 -16.21
CA GLY A 252 -3.86 -9.77 -17.16
C GLY A 252 -4.77 -8.92 -18.04
N THR A 253 -5.43 -7.90 -17.47
CA THR A 253 -6.25 -6.95 -18.25
C THR A 253 -5.37 -6.20 -19.25
N GLY A 254 -4.20 -5.72 -18.85
CA GLY A 254 -3.27 -5.07 -19.77
C GLY A 254 -2.87 -5.97 -20.94
N VAL A 255 -2.43 -7.20 -20.66
CA VAL A 255 -2.06 -8.16 -21.72
C VAL A 255 -3.24 -8.50 -22.62
N ALA A 256 -4.45 -8.71 -22.06
CA ALA A 256 -5.65 -9.01 -22.83
C ALA A 256 -6.03 -7.86 -23.77
N TYR A 257 -5.99 -6.62 -23.31
CA TYR A 257 -6.32 -5.45 -24.12
C TYR A 257 -5.26 -5.10 -25.15
N CYS A 258 -3.99 -5.41 -24.91
CA CYS A 258 -2.98 -5.39 -25.96
C CYS A 258 -3.34 -6.37 -27.11
N GLY A 259 -3.75 -7.59 -26.78
CA GLY A 259 -4.24 -8.55 -27.77
C GLY A 259 -5.49 -8.07 -28.50
N ILE A 260 -6.44 -7.46 -27.80
CA ILE A 260 -7.67 -6.90 -28.38
C ILE A 260 -7.32 -5.74 -29.34
N ALA A 261 -6.46 -4.80 -28.92
CA ALA A 261 -6.00 -3.71 -29.78
C ALA A 261 -5.35 -4.24 -31.07
N TYR A 262 -4.46 -5.23 -30.95
CA TYR A 262 -3.86 -5.90 -32.10
C TYR A 262 -4.92 -6.48 -33.07
N LEU A 263 -5.99 -7.07 -32.56
CA LEU A 263 -7.07 -7.62 -33.39
C LEU A 263 -7.85 -6.52 -34.13
N PHE A 264 -8.05 -5.36 -33.49
CA PHE A 264 -8.68 -4.21 -34.14
C PHE A 264 -7.76 -3.58 -35.19
N ASP A 265 -6.48 -3.41 -34.91
CA ASP A 265 -5.50 -2.85 -35.84
C ASP A 265 -5.33 -3.69 -37.10
N ASN A 266 -5.59 -4.98 -37.04
CA ASN A 266 -5.52 -5.90 -38.17
C ASN A 266 -6.89 -6.21 -38.83
N GLY A 267 -7.93 -5.46 -38.49
CA GLY A 267 -9.27 -5.64 -39.07
C GLY A 267 -9.97 -6.97 -38.76
N MET A 268 -9.45 -7.74 -37.78
CA MET A 268 -10.01 -9.05 -37.40
C MET A 268 -11.31 -8.91 -36.61
N MET A 269 -11.66 -7.71 -36.17
CA MET A 269 -12.85 -7.40 -35.35
C MET A 269 -13.93 -6.62 -36.13
N ASN A 270 -13.86 -6.54 -37.46
CA ASN A 270 -14.80 -5.81 -38.31
C ASN A 270 -16.27 -6.28 -38.17
N TRP A 271 -16.48 -7.51 -37.70
CA TRP A 271 -17.79 -8.06 -37.41
C TRP A 271 -18.49 -7.35 -36.24
N THR A 272 -17.77 -6.59 -35.40
CA THR A 272 -18.38 -5.82 -34.29
C THR A 272 -19.05 -4.53 -34.75
N GLY A 273 -18.83 -4.08 -35.98
CA GLY A 273 -19.32 -2.82 -36.52
C GLY A 273 -18.57 -1.59 -35.99
N LEU A 274 -17.46 -1.80 -35.30
CA LEU A 274 -16.51 -0.75 -34.89
C LEU A 274 -15.44 -0.58 -35.96
N GLU A 275 -14.90 0.64 -36.09
CA GLU A 275 -13.85 0.96 -37.04
C GLU A 275 -12.50 0.34 -36.63
N GLU A 276 -11.66 0.06 -37.63
CA GLU A 276 -10.27 -0.35 -37.40
C GLU A 276 -9.50 0.75 -36.66
N THR A 277 -8.52 0.34 -35.86
CA THR A 277 -7.65 1.24 -35.10
C THR A 277 -6.22 1.20 -35.66
N LEU A 278 -5.40 2.17 -35.28
CA LEU A 278 -3.98 2.24 -35.62
C LEU A 278 -3.13 2.47 -34.36
N ILE A 279 -3.44 1.72 -33.30
CA ILE A 279 -2.80 1.83 -31.99
C ILE A 279 -1.33 1.36 -32.06
N GLY A 280 -1.04 0.34 -32.86
CA GLY A 280 0.32 -0.19 -33.03
C GLY A 280 0.78 -1.10 -31.89
N LEU A 281 -0.14 -1.58 -31.04
CA LEU A 281 0.19 -2.52 -29.97
C LEU A 281 0.29 -3.94 -30.50
N ASP A 282 1.41 -4.60 -30.20
CA ASP A 282 1.62 -6.02 -30.51
C ASP A 282 2.36 -6.74 -29.37
N TYR A 283 2.65 -8.00 -29.56
CA TYR A 283 3.39 -8.80 -28.57
C TYR A 283 4.80 -8.27 -28.32
N LEU A 284 5.46 -7.74 -29.33
CA LEU A 284 6.84 -7.22 -29.22
C LEU A 284 6.88 -5.90 -28.47
N SER A 285 5.89 -5.03 -28.67
CA SER A 285 5.77 -3.76 -27.94
C SER A 285 5.64 -3.96 -26.42
N LEU A 286 5.02 -5.07 -25.97
CA LEU A 286 4.98 -5.44 -24.56
C LEU A 286 6.38 -5.77 -23.97
N GLY A 287 7.40 -6.00 -24.79
CA GLY A 287 8.80 -6.11 -24.33
C GLY A 287 9.28 -4.86 -23.60
N ALA A 288 8.70 -3.67 -23.88
CA ALA A 288 8.94 -2.45 -23.13
C ALA A 288 8.58 -2.57 -21.62
N VAL A 289 7.65 -3.45 -21.26
CA VAL A 289 7.30 -3.73 -19.88
C VAL A 289 8.50 -4.29 -19.10
N VAL A 290 9.29 -5.17 -19.71
CA VAL A 290 10.49 -5.76 -19.07
C VAL A 290 11.51 -4.67 -18.71
N ASN A 291 11.70 -3.67 -19.61
CA ASN A 291 12.56 -2.52 -19.32
C ASN A 291 12.03 -1.68 -18.14
N ARG A 292 10.70 -1.50 -18.04
CA ARG A 292 10.08 -0.79 -16.91
C ARG A 292 10.20 -1.57 -15.60
N VAL A 293 10.09 -2.90 -15.65
CA VAL A 293 10.35 -3.78 -14.49
C VAL A 293 11.79 -3.61 -14.02
N TYR A 294 12.74 -3.63 -14.96
CA TYR A 294 14.15 -3.37 -14.64
C TYR A 294 14.36 -1.98 -14.03
N ALA A 295 13.72 -0.95 -14.59
CA ALA A 295 13.77 0.41 -14.04
C ALA A 295 13.25 0.46 -12.59
N THR A 296 12.15 -0.24 -12.29
CA THR A 296 11.61 -0.36 -10.93
C THR A 296 12.57 -1.10 -9.99
N MET A 297 13.20 -2.18 -10.45
CA MET A 297 14.20 -2.94 -9.68
C MET A 297 15.46 -2.12 -9.38
N SER A 298 15.85 -1.20 -10.26
CA SER A 298 17.05 -0.36 -10.12
C SER A 298 16.76 1.03 -9.57
N ASN A 299 15.54 1.28 -9.11
CA ASN A 299 15.12 2.57 -8.59
C ASN A 299 15.63 2.78 -7.16
N ALA A 300 16.58 3.71 -6.99
CA ALA A 300 17.19 4.01 -5.70
C ALA A 300 16.20 4.59 -4.67
N VAL A 301 15.14 5.28 -5.11
CA VAL A 301 14.12 5.85 -4.21
C VAL A 301 13.29 4.73 -3.57
N LEU A 302 12.91 3.74 -4.37
CA LEU A 302 12.08 2.63 -3.92
C LEU A 302 12.82 1.67 -2.96
N VAL A 303 14.14 1.70 -2.90
CA VAL A 303 14.95 0.98 -1.90
C VAL A 303 14.56 1.40 -0.46
N ALA A 304 14.08 2.62 -0.27
CA ALA A 304 13.62 3.09 1.05
C ALA A 304 12.39 2.32 1.57
N LEU A 305 11.55 1.76 0.67
CA LEU A 305 10.29 1.11 1.06
C LEU A 305 10.49 -0.07 2.00
N PRO A 306 11.23 -1.15 1.64
CA PRO A 306 11.45 -2.27 2.54
C PRO A 306 12.12 -1.86 3.85
N MET A 307 12.93 -0.80 3.83
CA MET A 307 13.62 -0.31 5.02
C MET A 307 12.67 0.41 5.98
N PHE A 308 11.77 1.26 5.49
CA PHE A 308 10.73 1.88 6.32
C PHE A 308 9.73 0.85 6.84
N ILE A 309 9.35 -0.15 6.03
CA ILE A 309 8.51 -1.29 6.48
C ILE A 309 9.21 -2.04 7.62
N PHE A 310 10.47 -2.39 7.44
CA PHE A 310 11.27 -3.06 8.47
C PHE A 310 11.38 -2.21 9.74
N MET A 311 11.65 -0.91 9.61
CA MET A 311 11.72 0.01 10.74
C MET A 311 10.42 0.00 11.55
N GLY A 312 9.27 0.11 10.88
CA GLY A 312 7.96 0.12 11.51
C GLY A 312 7.66 -1.19 12.24
N LEU A 313 7.80 -2.32 11.56
CA LEU A 313 7.56 -3.65 12.15
C LEU A 313 8.53 -3.96 13.31
N MET A 314 9.77 -3.50 13.22
CA MET A 314 10.76 -3.67 14.29
C MET A 314 10.42 -2.81 15.52
N LEU A 315 9.89 -1.60 15.31
CA LEU A 315 9.39 -0.76 16.41
C LEU A 315 8.17 -1.38 17.09
N ASP A 316 7.26 -1.95 16.33
CA ASP A 316 6.09 -2.67 16.88
C ASP A 316 6.54 -3.84 17.76
N GLU A 317 7.46 -4.68 17.28
CA GLU A 317 8.01 -5.81 18.04
C GLU A 317 8.90 -5.42 19.22
N SER A 318 9.33 -4.16 19.29
CA SER A 318 10.14 -3.64 20.40
C SER A 318 9.36 -3.45 21.70
N GLY A 319 8.00 -3.49 21.65
CA GLY A 319 7.12 -3.25 22.79
C GLY A 319 7.06 -1.78 23.24
N VAL A 320 7.40 -0.86 22.33
CA VAL A 320 7.30 0.59 22.56
C VAL A 320 5.84 1.00 22.73
N ALA A 321 4.94 0.45 21.89
CA ALA A 321 3.52 0.80 21.91
C ALA A 321 2.87 0.51 23.26
N GLU A 322 3.11 -0.67 23.85
CA GLU A 322 2.57 -1.05 25.15
C GLU A 322 3.11 -0.18 26.29
N LYS A 323 4.42 0.12 26.26
CA LYS A 323 5.03 1.00 27.28
C LYS A 323 4.48 2.41 27.19
N LEU A 324 4.30 2.91 25.97
CA LEU A 324 3.74 4.22 25.70
C LEU A 324 2.27 4.29 26.16
N MET A 325 1.48 3.27 25.85
CA MET A 325 0.09 3.14 26.31
C MET A 325 0.01 3.19 27.84
N ALA A 326 0.79 2.36 28.52
CA ALA A 326 0.79 2.30 29.99
C ALA A 326 1.24 3.64 30.63
N ALA A 327 2.25 4.30 30.07
CA ALA A 327 2.73 5.58 30.57
C ALA A 327 1.72 6.72 30.37
N MET A 328 1.11 6.79 29.17
CA MET A 328 0.12 7.80 28.84
C MET A 328 -1.21 7.60 29.59
N GLN A 329 -1.63 6.36 29.79
CA GLN A 329 -2.79 6.06 30.63
C GLN A 329 -2.65 6.58 32.07
N ARG A 330 -1.42 6.51 32.63
CA ARG A 330 -1.12 7.10 33.96
C ARG A 330 -1.21 8.62 33.93
N LEU A 331 -0.76 9.24 32.85
CA LEU A 331 -0.77 10.71 32.71
C LEU A 331 -2.19 11.26 32.53
N PHE A 332 -3.01 10.64 31.67
CA PHE A 332 -4.35 11.09 31.32
C PHE A 332 -5.47 10.36 32.06
N GLY A 333 -5.15 9.38 32.89
CA GLY A 333 -6.12 8.45 33.51
C GLY A 333 -7.26 9.13 34.27
N ARG A 334 -7.06 10.33 34.81
CA ARG A 334 -8.10 11.12 35.50
C ARG A 334 -8.91 12.02 34.58
N THR A 335 -8.44 12.22 33.36
CA THR A 335 -9.10 13.11 32.39
C THR A 335 -10.25 12.35 31.70
N ARG A 336 -11.42 12.98 31.58
CA ARG A 336 -12.49 12.44 30.74
C ARG A 336 -11.98 12.31 29.31
N GLY A 337 -12.22 11.18 28.70
CA GLY A 337 -11.64 10.89 27.38
C GLY A 337 -10.13 10.57 27.39
N GLY A 338 -9.50 10.45 28.57
CA GLY A 338 -8.05 10.30 28.71
C GLY A 338 -7.49 9.10 27.92
N LEU A 339 -8.20 7.98 27.88
CA LEU A 339 -7.78 6.82 27.10
C LEU A 339 -7.92 7.06 25.60
N ALA A 340 -8.96 7.75 25.13
CA ALA A 340 -9.13 8.11 23.72
C ALA A 340 -8.06 9.12 23.26
N ILE A 341 -7.73 10.11 24.11
CA ILE A 341 -6.61 11.05 23.87
C ILE A 341 -5.30 10.26 23.76
N THR A 342 -5.06 9.32 24.69
CA THR A 342 -3.88 8.45 24.69
C THR A 342 -3.76 7.68 23.37
N VAL A 343 -4.83 7.03 22.93
CA VAL A 343 -4.84 6.25 21.67
C VAL A 343 -4.55 7.14 20.45
N THR A 344 -5.12 8.34 20.41
CA THR A 344 -4.87 9.27 19.31
C THR A 344 -3.41 9.77 19.31
N MET A 345 -2.87 10.12 20.48
CA MET A 345 -1.46 10.53 20.58
C MET A 345 -0.50 9.40 20.20
N ILE A 346 -0.80 8.17 20.63
CA ILE A 346 -0.02 6.99 20.23
C ILE A 346 -0.16 6.77 18.73
N GLY A 347 -1.38 6.90 18.19
CA GLY A 347 -1.62 6.82 16.74
C GLY A 347 -0.77 7.81 15.97
N ILE A 348 -0.66 9.07 16.40
CA ILE A 348 0.20 10.08 15.78
C ILE A 348 1.68 9.68 15.84
N ILE A 349 2.16 9.18 16.98
CA ILE A 349 3.57 8.78 17.15
C ILE A 349 3.89 7.50 16.35
N LEU A 350 3.02 6.49 16.43
CA LEU A 350 3.20 5.24 15.69
C LEU A 350 2.94 5.42 14.19
N ALA A 351 2.07 6.35 13.81
CA ALA A 351 1.85 6.73 12.43
C ALA A 351 3.17 7.03 11.71
N ALA A 352 4.03 7.82 12.34
CA ALA A 352 5.34 8.14 11.83
C ALA A 352 6.33 6.95 11.79
N SER A 353 5.95 5.78 12.32
CA SER A 353 6.83 4.61 12.35
C SER A 353 6.37 3.46 11.44
N THR A 354 5.06 3.24 11.27
CA THR A 354 4.54 2.04 10.60
C THR A 354 4.23 2.26 9.12
N GLY A 355 3.65 3.39 8.75
CA GLY A 355 3.25 3.69 7.36
C GLY A 355 2.23 2.72 6.75
N ILE A 356 1.69 1.77 7.53
CA ILE A 356 0.76 0.72 7.09
C ILE A 356 -0.53 0.80 7.90
N ILE A 357 -1.66 1.10 7.23
CA ILE A 357 -2.97 1.30 7.87
C ILE A 357 -3.41 0.08 8.66
N GLY A 358 -3.37 -1.10 8.03
CA GLY A 358 -3.86 -2.34 8.60
C GLY A 358 -3.18 -2.67 9.93
N ALA A 359 -1.85 -2.65 9.96
CA ALA A 359 -1.05 -2.91 11.15
C ALA A 359 -1.37 -1.91 12.28
N SER A 360 -1.40 -0.61 11.95
CA SER A 360 -1.69 0.45 12.94
C SER A 360 -3.08 0.34 13.54
N VAL A 361 -4.11 0.12 12.71
CA VAL A 361 -5.51 -0.03 13.17
C VAL A 361 -5.67 -1.28 14.02
N VAL A 362 -5.08 -2.40 13.61
CA VAL A 362 -5.13 -3.67 14.37
C VAL A 362 -4.42 -3.51 15.70
N LEU A 363 -3.18 -2.99 15.72
CA LEU A 363 -2.42 -2.80 16.95
C LEU A 363 -3.15 -1.89 17.94
N LEU A 364 -3.59 -0.71 17.48
CA LEU A 364 -4.36 0.21 18.34
C LEU A 364 -5.68 -0.41 18.80
N GLY A 365 -6.36 -1.16 17.95
CA GLY A 365 -7.59 -1.86 18.28
C GLY A 365 -7.41 -2.88 19.39
N VAL A 366 -6.43 -3.79 19.24
CA VAL A 366 -6.12 -4.83 20.22
C VAL A 366 -5.69 -4.23 21.57
N LEU A 367 -4.84 -3.19 21.54
CA LEU A 367 -4.32 -2.58 22.77
C LEU A 367 -5.36 -1.73 23.50
N SER A 368 -6.31 -1.09 22.80
CA SER A 368 -7.15 -0.07 23.42
C SER A 368 -8.61 -0.44 23.58
N LEU A 369 -9.23 -1.13 22.62
CA LEU A 369 -10.68 -1.40 22.67
C LEU A 369 -11.10 -2.21 23.89
N PRO A 370 -10.40 -3.28 24.33
CA PRO A 370 -10.75 -3.99 25.55
C PRO A 370 -10.76 -3.06 26.78
N SER A 371 -9.70 -2.26 26.94
CA SER A 371 -9.59 -1.30 28.05
C SER A 371 -10.64 -0.18 27.98
N MET A 372 -11.02 0.26 26.77
CA MET A 372 -12.11 1.22 26.59
C MET A 372 -13.46 0.63 27.01
N MET A 373 -13.72 -0.63 26.66
CA MET A 373 -14.96 -1.32 27.07
C MET A 373 -15.04 -1.53 28.56
N GLU A 374 -13.95 -1.96 29.21
CA GLU A 374 -13.85 -2.06 30.66
C GLU A 374 -14.13 -0.73 31.39
N GLN A 375 -13.64 0.37 30.83
CA GLN A 375 -13.87 1.72 31.36
C GLN A 375 -15.22 2.32 30.94
N LYS A 376 -16.11 1.54 30.33
CA LYS A 376 -17.47 1.94 29.90
C LYS A 376 -17.49 3.08 28.86
N TYR A 377 -16.48 3.17 28.02
CA TYR A 377 -16.53 4.07 26.88
C TYR A 377 -17.62 3.66 25.89
N SER A 378 -18.21 4.63 25.21
CA SER A 378 -19.11 4.34 24.09
C SER A 378 -18.37 3.55 23.01
N PRO A 379 -18.88 2.36 22.60
CA PRO A 379 -18.27 1.60 21.50
C PRO A 379 -18.12 2.41 20.22
N THR A 380 -19.04 3.35 19.99
CA THR A 380 -19.02 4.27 18.83
C THR A 380 -17.82 5.21 18.88
N LEU A 381 -17.53 5.83 20.03
CA LEU A 381 -16.36 6.69 20.16
C LEU A 381 -15.07 5.88 20.07
N GLY A 382 -14.99 4.75 20.80
CA GLY A 382 -13.78 3.92 20.83
C GLY A 382 -13.37 3.44 19.44
N THR A 383 -14.31 2.92 18.66
CA THR A 383 -14.05 2.44 17.31
C THR A 383 -13.68 3.58 16.35
N GLY A 384 -14.34 4.73 16.43
CA GLY A 384 -14.01 5.90 15.63
C GLY A 384 -12.61 6.43 15.91
N VAL A 385 -12.22 6.51 17.19
CA VAL A 385 -10.87 6.95 17.60
C VAL A 385 -9.80 6.01 17.05
N VAL A 386 -9.97 4.70 17.22
CA VAL A 386 -8.98 3.71 16.77
C VAL A 386 -8.82 3.74 15.25
N ALA A 387 -9.94 3.69 14.51
CA ALA A 387 -9.90 3.73 13.05
C ALA A 387 -9.23 5.01 12.53
N ALA A 388 -9.66 6.17 13.02
CA ALA A 388 -9.14 7.47 12.58
C ALA A 388 -7.66 7.65 12.94
N SER A 389 -7.27 7.28 14.17
CA SER A 389 -5.87 7.41 14.61
C SER A 389 -4.93 6.48 13.83
N GLY A 390 -5.39 5.26 13.48
CA GLY A 390 -4.61 4.32 12.69
C GLY A 390 -4.38 4.76 11.24
N THR A 391 -5.29 5.57 10.67
CA THR A 391 -5.12 6.08 9.29
C THR A 391 -4.17 7.27 9.19
N LEU A 392 -3.77 7.91 10.29
CA LEU A 392 -2.78 9.01 10.25
C LEU A 392 -1.41 8.55 9.73
N GLY A 393 -1.11 7.25 9.84
CA GLY A 393 0.17 6.67 9.43
C GLY A 393 0.50 6.77 7.94
N ILE A 394 -0.48 6.99 7.09
CA ILE A 394 -0.22 7.19 5.66
C ILE A 394 0.14 8.63 5.31
N LEU A 395 -0.23 9.60 6.17
CA LEU A 395 0.02 11.01 5.90
C LEU A 395 1.23 11.55 6.68
N ILE A 396 1.41 11.13 7.95
CA ILE A 396 2.52 11.62 8.77
C ILE A 396 3.83 10.89 8.40
N PRO A 397 4.88 11.62 7.96
CA PRO A 397 6.16 11.02 7.58
C PRO A 397 6.90 10.33 8.75
N PRO A 398 7.76 9.32 8.44
CA PRO A 398 8.01 8.75 7.14
C PRO A 398 6.88 7.80 6.70
N SER A 399 6.30 8.04 5.53
CA SER A 399 5.15 7.31 5.01
C SER A 399 5.50 6.60 3.70
N ILE A 400 5.17 5.31 3.61
CA ILE A 400 5.36 4.48 2.41
C ILE A 400 4.55 5.07 1.24
N MET A 401 3.33 5.53 1.51
CA MET A 401 2.47 6.12 0.49
C MET A 401 3.11 7.35 -0.15
N LEU A 402 3.67 8.25 0.66
CA LEU A 402 4.31 9.46 0.15
C LEU A 402 5.59 9.16 -0.65
N VAL A 403 6.35 8.11 -0.30
CA VAL A 403 7.50 7.67 -1.10
C VAL A 403 7.07 7.23 -2.49
N ILE A 404 6.01 6.41 -2.58
CA ILE A 404 5.50 5.93 -3.87
C ILE A 404 4.87 7.08 -4.67
N MET A 405 4.12 7.97 -4.03
CA MET A 405 3.57 9.16 -4.69
C MET A 405 4.67 10.08 -5.24
N ALA A 406 5.75 10.27 -4.47
CA ALA A 406 6.91 11.05 -4.92
C ALA A 406 7.54 10.44 -6.18
N ASP A 407 7.77 9.13 -6.17
CA ASP A 407 8.33 8.39 -7.30
C ASP A 407 7.44 8.52 -8.54
N GLN A 408 6.13 8.27 -8.40
CA GLN A 408 5.19 8.30 -9.51
C GLN A 408 4.96 9.71 -10.10
N MET A 409 5.08 10.73 -9.26
CA MET A 409 4.97 12.13 -9.68
C MET A 409 6.33 12.76 -10.04
N ALA A 410 7.42 11.97 -9.96
CA ALA A 410 8.80 12.42 -10.12
C ALA A 410 9.11 13.68 -9.28
N LEU A 411 8.68 13.65 -8.00
CA LEU A 411 8.91 14.69 -6.99
C LEU A 411 9.96 14.24 -5.97
N SER A 412 10.53 15.19 -5.25
CA SER A 412 11.39 14.88 -4.11
C SER A 412 10.59 14.25 -2.98
N VAL A 413 11.05 13.11 -2.47
CA VAL A 413 10.47 12.48 -1.28
C VAL A 413 10.59 13.38 -0.05
N GLY A 414 11.72 14.10 0.07
CA GLY A 414 11.95 15.06 1.15
C GLY A 414 10.90 16.17 1.16
N ASP A 415 10.59 16.72 -0.02
CA ASP A 415 9.62 17.79 -0.17
C ASP A 415 8.20 17.32 0.20
N LEU A 416 7.81 16.12 -0.25
CA LEU A 416 6.52 15.56 0.13
C LEU A 416 6.44 15.23 1.61
N PHE A 417 7.52 14.78 2.23
CA PHE A 417 7.55 14.56 3.67
C PHE A 417 7.39 15.88 4.44
N MET A 418 8.10 16.93 4.05
CA MET A 418 7.93 18.26 4.64
C MET A 418 6.52 18.81 4.42
N ALA A 419 5.99 18.68 3.21
CA ALA A 419 4.66 19.17 2.85
C ALA A 419 3.53 18.45 3.60
N ALA A 420 3.68 17.16 3.90
CA ALA A 420 2.69 16.35 4.61
C ALA A 420 2.67 16.59 6.12
N MET A 421 3.77 17.10 6.70
CA MET A 421 3.94 17.22 8.15
C MET A 421 2.87 18.11 8.80
N LEU A 422 2.68 19.32 8.30
CA LEU A 422 1.69 20.24 8.86
C LEU A 422 0.24 19.76 8.67
N PRO A 423 -0.20 19.32 7.48
CA PRO A 423 -1.51 18.73 7.29
C PRO A 423 -1.76 17.51 8.20
N GLY A 424 -0.79 16.60 8.33
CA GLY A 424 -0.91 15.44 9.20
C GLY A 424 -1.08 15.80 10.67
N VAL A 425 -0.25 16.70 11.18
CA VAL A 425 -0.33 17.21 12.56
C VAL A 425 -1.64 17.98 12.79
N LEU A 426 -2.09 18.78 11.81
CA LEU A 426 -3.37 19.52 11.86
C LEU A 426 -4.55 18.55 12.02
N ILE A 427 -4.61 17.49 11.23
CA ILE A 427 -5.69 16.50 11.32
C ILE A 427 -5.64 15.79 12.68
N GLY A 428 -4.46 15.39 13.14
CA GLY A 428 -4.27 14.82 14.47
C GLY A 428 -4.75 15.76 15.59
N PHE A 429 -4.46 17.05 15.47
CA PHE A 429 -4.92 18.07 16.41
C PHE A 429 -6.45 18.26 16.38
N LEU A 430 -7.06 18.22 15.20
CA LEU A 430 -8.52 18.24 15.06
C LEU A 430 -9.16 17.03 15.76
N TYR A 431 -8.58 15.85 15.65
CA TYR A 431 -9.06 14.66 16.37
C TYR A 431 -8.96 14.81 17.88
N LEU A 432 -7.83 15.27 18.39
CA LEU A 432 -7.64 15.51 19.81
C LEU A 432 -8.64 16.55 20.34
N THR A 433 -8.84 17.62 19.59
CA THR A 433 -9.80 18.68 19.93
C THR A 433 -11.23 18.12 19.99
N TYR A 434 -11.65 17.34 19.01
CA TYR A 434 -12.97 16.70 18.99
C TYR A 434 -13.15 15.77 20.19
N ILE A 435 -12.18 14.88 20.46
CA ILE A 435 -12.22 13.94 21.59
C ILE A 435 -12.34 14.71 22.91
N PHE A 436 -11.57 15.76 23.08
CA PHE A 436 -11.62 16.59 24.27
C PHE A 436 -13.00 17.23 24.44
N VAL A 437 -13.51 17.89 23.39
CA VAL A 437 -14.81 18.59 23.43
C VAL A 437 -15.95 17.60 23.69
N ILE A 438 -16.01 16.48 22.97
CA ILE A 438 -17.12 15.51 23.14
C ILE A 438 -17.10 14.86 24.53
N SER A 439 -15.93 14.60 25.09
CA SER A 439 -15.77 14.01 26.41
C SER A 439 -16.22 14.96 27.54
N TYR A 440 -16.12 16.26 27.29
CA TYR A 440 -16.61 17.28 28.22
C TYR A 440 -18.12 17.55 28.08
N LEU A 441 -18.63 17.61 26.85
CA LEU A 441 -20.04 17.87 26.57
C LEU A 441 -20.94 16.68 26.89
N LYS A 442 -20.45 15.46 26.69
CA LYS A 442 -21.16 14.19 26.93
C LYS A 442 -20.32 13.25 27.81
N PRO A 443 -20.33 13.45 29.15
CA PRO A 443 -19.49 12.70 30.06
C PRO A 443 -19.68 11.19 30.01
N ASP A 444 -20.88 10.72 29.65
CA ASP A 444 -21.23 9.31 29.55
C ASP A 444 -20.57 8.59 28.37
N VAL A 445 -20.07 9.34 27.38
CA VAL A 445 -19.45 8.78 26.18
C VAL A 445 -18.00 8.33 26.44
N ALA A 446 -17.30 9.05 27.34
CA ALA A 446 -15.91 8.78 27.71
C ALA A 446 -15.67 9.08 29.19
N PRO A 447 -16.20 8.26 30.11
CA PRO A 447 -16.09 8.50 31.53
C PRO A 447 -14.65 8.44 32.02
N ALA A 448 -14.35 9.20 33.07
CA ALA A 448 -13.07 9.06 33.74
C ALA A 448 -13.10 7.78 34.61
N PRO A 449 -12.03 6.96 34.67
CA PRO A 449 -12.00 5.75 35.46
C PRO A 449 -12.10 6.06 36.97
N GLU A 450 -12.87 5.23 37.67
CA GLU A 450 -13.03 5.33 39.12
C GLU A 450 -11.70 5.00 39.83
N GLY A 451 -11.27 5.85 40.76
CA GLY A 451 -10.03 5.63 41.52
C GLY A 451 -8.74 6.05 40.83
N ALA A 452 -8.80 6.71 39.67
CA ALA A 452 -7.61 7.19 38.97
C ALA A 452 -6.82 8.20 39.82
N GLN A 453 -5.52 7.95 39.98
CA GLN A 453 -4.61 8.83 40.70
C GLN A 453 -4.39 10.15 39.91
N ARG A 454 -4.07 11.23 40.62
CA ARG A 454 -3.65 12.47 39.99
C ARG A 454 -2.34 12.25 39.26
N PRO A 455 -2.14 12.82 38.07
CA PRO A 455 -0.84 12.77 37.42
C PRO A 455 0.22 13.38 38.33
N ASP A 456 1.25 12.61 38.60
CA ASP A 456 2.43 13.03 39.36
C ASP A 456 3.62 13.24 38.42
N TRP A 457 4.70 13.81 38.94
CA TRP A 457 5.93 14.00 38.15
C TRP A 457 6.51 12.67 37.65
N ALA A 458 6.28 11.58 38.38
CA ALA A 458 6.70 10.25 37.96
C ALA A 458 5.97 9.77 36.71
N ALA A 459 4.68 10.10 36.57
CA ALA A 459 3.91 9.81 35.33
C ALA A 459 4.44 10.61 34.14
N VAL A 460 4.75 11.90 34.31
CA VAL A 460 5.37 12.73 33.25
C VAL A 460 6.73 12.15 32.82
N LYS A 461 7.58 11.81 33.80
CA LYS A 461 8.88 11.18 33.54
C LYS A 461 8.72 9.84 32.80
N ALA A 462 7.75 9.02 33.18
CA ALA A 462 7.48 7.74 32.52
C ALA A 462 7.10 7.94 31.05
N VAL A 463 6.25 8.93 30.74
CA VAL A 463 5.90 9.29 29.35
C VAL A 463 7.12 9.78 28.58
N LEU A 464 7.92 10.69 29.15
CA LEU A 464 9.12 11.18 28.49
C LEU A 464 10.10 10.04 28.17
N VAL A 465 10.33 9.13 29.11
CA VAL A 465 11.23 7.97 28.93
C VAL A 465 10.68 7.01 27.85
N ALA A 466 9.36 6.86 27.75
CA ALA A 466 8.75 5.99 26.73
C ALA A 466 8.71 6.64 25.34
N VAL A 467 8.45 7.95 25.27
CA VAL A 467 8.31 8.69 23.98
C VAL A 467 9.67 9.07 23.38
N LEU A 468 10.61 9.51 24.22
CA LEU A 468 11.83 10.16 23.77
C LEU A 468 12.70 9.29 22.83
N PRO A 469 12.88 7.97 23.06
CA PRO A 469 13.67 7.13 22.17
C PRO A 469 13.05 7.01 20.77
N THR A 470 11.73 6.80 20.70
CA THR A 470 11.00 6.68 19.43
C THR A 470 10.95 8.01 18.69
N LEU A 471 10.61 9.09 19.40
CA LEU A 471 10.62 10.44 18.83
C LEU A 471 12.02 10.84 18.38
N GLY A 472 13.04 10.50 19.16
CA GLY A 472 14.45 10.74 18.81
C GLY A 472 14.85 10.00 17.53
N LEU A 473 14.40 8.77 17.34
CA LEU A 473 14.63 8.03 16.10
C LEU A 473 13.93 8.69 14.91
N ILE A 474 12.64 9.05 15.06
CA ILE A 474 11.85 9.73 14.01
C ILE A 474 12.51 11.07 13.65
N LEU A 475 12.89 11.86 14.64
CA LEU A 475 13.57 13.14 14.43
C LEU A 475 14.96 12.95 13.79
N ALA A 476 15.69 11.90 14.11
CA ALA A 476 16.96 11.61 13.47
C ALA A 476 16.77 11.26 11.98
N VAL A 477 15.76 10.45 11.65
CA VAL A 477 15.42 10.08 10.27
C VAL A 477 14.92 11.30 9.48
N LEU A 478 13.85 11.95 9.95
CA LEU A 478 13.25 13.08 9.24
C LEU A 478 14.14 14.31 9.26
N GLY A 479 14.76 14.60 10.40
CA GLY A 479 15.65 15.75 10.54
C GLY A 479 16.87 15.65 9.62
N SER A 480 17.42 14.46 9.40
CA SER A 480 18.53 14.27 8.46
C SER A 480 18.10 14.47 7.01
N ILE A 481 16.85 14.07 6.65
CA ILE A 481 16.29 14.34 5.32
C ILE A 481 16.03 15.83 5.14
N PHE A 482 15.37 16.48 6.10
CA PHE A 482 14.98 17.90 6.02
C PHE A 482 16.18 18.85 6.04
N ALA A 483 17.25 18.46 6.70
CA ALA A 483 18.52 19.20 6.68
C ALA A 483 19.36 18.92 5.42
N GLY A 484 18.87 18.09 4.47
CA GLY A 484 19.63 17.71 3.28
C GLY A 484 20.89 16.88 3.55
N ILE A 485 21.02 16.36 4.78
CA ILE A 485 22.18 15.54 5.19
C ILE A 485 22.09 14.16 4.53
N CYS A 486 20.97 13.46 4.68
CA CYS A 486 20.77 12.11 4.15
C CYS A 486 19.68 12.09 3.07
N THR A 487 19.85 11.23 2.08
CA THR A 487 18.77 10.86 1.17
C THR A 487 17.69 10.05 1.92
N PRO A 488 16.45 9.99 1.43
CA PRO A 488 15.41 9.14 2.03
C PRO A 488 15.83 7.67 2.19
N THR A 489 16.61 7.14 1.23
CA THR A 489 17.13 5.78 1.27
C THR A 489 18.14 5.59 2.38
N GLU A 490 19.12 6.50 2.51
CA GLU A 490 20.11 6.48 3.60
C GLU A 490 19.43 6.59 4.97
N ALA A 491 18.49 7.54 5.10
CA ALA A 491 17.74 7.74 6.34
C ALA A 491 16.89 6.53 6.72
N SER A 492 16.31 5.81 5.75
CA SER A 492 15.52 4.60 5.99
C SER A 492 16.38 3.46 6.55
N GLY A 493 17.61 3.29 6.04
CA GLY A 493 18.57 2.30 6.56
C GLY A 493 19.03 2.63 7.99
N ILE A 494 19.31 3.91 8.26
CA ILE A 494 19.61 4.40 9.63
C ILE A 494 18.41 4.15 10.55
N GLY A 495 17.19 4.41 10.06
CA GLY A 495 15.94 4.14 10.78
C GLY A 495 15.78 2.66 11.13
N ALA A 496 16.02 1.76 10.17
CA ALA A 496 15.97 0.31 10.38
C ALA A 496 16.98 -0.16 11.42
N LEU A 497 18.23 0.34 11.34
CA LEU A 497 19.26 0.05 12.35
C LEU A 497 18.88 0.62 13.73
N GLY A 498 18.37 1.85 13.77
CA GLY A 498 17.95 2.51 15.01
C GLY A 498 16.78 1.80 15.69
N ALA A 499 15.78 1.34 14.93
CA ALA A 499 14.67 0.53 15.44
C ALA A 499 15.17 -0.80 16.03
N THR A 500 16.12 -1.46 15.33
CA THR A 500 16.78 -2.67 15.84
C THR A 500 17.55 -2.42 17.12
N ALA A 501 18.28 -1.31 17.20
CA ALA A 501 19.02 -0.90 18.41
C ALA A 501 18.07 -0.61 19.59
N LEU A 502 16.91 0.02 19.34
CA LEU A 502 15.87 0.22 20.35
C LEU A 502 15.29 -1.11 20.86
N ALA A 503 14.98 -2.04 19.96
CA ALA A 503 14.49 -3.37 20.33
C ALA A 503 15.52 -4.15 21.18
N LEU A 504 16.81 -4.03 20.85
CA LEU A 504 17.90 -4.57 21.66
C LEU A 504 18.00 -3.88 23.03
N GLY A 505 17.93 -2.54 23.07
CA GLY A 505 17.98 -1.76 24.30
C GLY A 505 16.83 -2.08 25.26
N TYR A 506 15.65 -2.37 24.73
CA TYR A 506 14.50 -2.83 25.50
C TYR A 506 14.54 -4.33 25.85
N ARG A 507 15.59 -5.04 25.42
CA ARG A 507 15.76 -6.50 25.63
C ARG A 507 14.58 -7.32 25.11
N LYS A 508 13.94 -6.85 24.05
CA LYS A 508 12.78 -7.51 23.41
C LYS A 508 13.18 -8.24 22.12
N LEU A 509 14.37 -7.92 21.55
CA LEU A 509 14.83 -8.56 20.33
C LEU A 509 15.26 -10.01 20.62
N THR A 510 14.62 -10.94 19.95
CA THR A 510 15.00 -12.36 19.85
C THR A 510 15.22 -12.72 18.41
N LEU A 511 15.92 -13.83 18.13
CA LEU A 511 16.10 -14.30 16.75
C LEU A 511 14.74 -14.61 16.09
N THR A 512 13.80 -15.18 16.83
CA THR A 512 12.45 -15.45 16.34
C THR A 512 11.75 -14.17 15.91
N LYS A 513 11.77 -13.12 16.73
CA LYS A 513 11.18 -11.83 16.39
C LYS A 513 11.85 -11.19 15.17
N LEU A 514 13.18 -11.25 15.09
CA LEU A 514 13.89 -10.75 13.90
C LEU A 514 13.45 -11.49 12.63
N VAL A 515 13.36 -12.82 12.69
CA VAL A 515 12.88 -13.64 11.56
C VAL A 515 11.44 -13.28 11.18
N ASN A 516 10.55 -13.09 12.15
CA ASN A 516 9.17 -12.67 11.92
C ASN A 516 9.10 -11.30 11.24
N VAL A 517 9.87 -10.31 11.74
CA VAL A 517 9.95 -8.99 11.12
C VAL A 517 10.48 -9.07 9.70
N LEU A 518 11.53 -9.86 9.44
CA LEU A 518 12.07 -10.04 8.09
C LEU A 518 11.05 -10.70 7.17
N LYS A 519 10.33 -11.73 7.64
CA LYS A 519 9.28 -12.42 6.90
C LYS A 519 8.12 -11.47 6.55
N SER A 520 7.66 -10.69 7.52
CA SER A 520 6.59 -9.70 7.31
C SER A 520 7.03 -8.56 6.38
N THR A 521 8.26 -8.05 6.54
CA THR A 521 8.85 -7.05 5.62
C THR A 521 8.91 -7.60 4.20
N PHE A 522 9.39 -8.82 4.03
CA PHE A 522 9.52 -9.50 2.75
C PHE A 522 8.16 -9.65 2.07
N ASN A 523 7.13 -10.15 2.79
CA ASN A 523 5.78 -10.30 2.30
C ASN A 523 5.15 -8.95 1.91
N THR A 524 5.24 -7.95 2.79
CA THR A 524 4.66 -6.62 2.55
C THR A 524 5.29 -5.96 1.34
N THR A 525 6.62 -6.00 1.23
CA THR A 525 7.33 -5.49 0.06
C THR A 525 6.89 -6.23 -1.21
N ALA A 526 6.78 -7.55 -1.14
CA ALA A 526 6.45 -8.39 -2.28
C ALA A 526 5.05 -8.11 -2.85
N TYR A 527 4.01 -7.98 -2.01
CA TYR A 527 2.67 -7.70 -2.55
C TYR A 527 2.57 -6.28 -3.12
N ILE A 528 3.23 -5.29 -2.51
CA ILE A 528 3.29 -3.93 -3.05
C ILE A 528 3.91 -3.95 -4.46
N PHE A 529 5.03 -4.65 -4.62
CA PHE A 529 5.72 -4.73 -5.92
C PHE A 529 4.98 -5.60 -6.94
N ALA A 530 4.21 -6.59 -6.53
CA ALA A 530 3.31 -7.30 -7.43
C ALA A 530 2.28 -6.35 -8.06
N ILE A 531 1.70 -5.44 -7.25
CA ILE A 531 0.79 -4.40 -7.76
C ILE A 531 1.53 -3.42 -8.67
N PHE A 532 2.75 -3.02 -8.33
CA PHE A 532 3.60 -2.21 -9.20
C PHE A 532 3.78 -2.83 -10.59
N LEU A 533 4.10 -4.13 -10.65
CA LEU A 533 4.27 -4.85 -11.91
C LEU A 533 2.97 -4.89 -12.71
N GLY A 534 1.86 -5.24 -12.06
CA GLY A 534 0.54 -5.26 -12.69
C GLY A 534 0.12 -3.89 -13.22
N ALA A 535 0.29 -2.84 -12.40
CA ALA A 535 0.00 -1.47 -12.77
C ALA A 535 0.91 -0.96 -13.92
N THR A 536 2.16 -1.40 -13.97
CA THR A 536 3.09 -1.05 -15.06
C THR A 536 2.58 -1.55 -16.41
N VAL A 537 2.10 -2.80 -16.46
CA VAL A 537 1.52 -3.36 -17.70
C VAL A 537 0.24 -2.62 -18.07
N PHE A 538 -0.66 -2.47 -17.09
CA PHE A 538 -1.95 -1.80 -17.29
C PHE A 538 -1.76 -0.37 -17.78
N SER A 539 -0.95 0.43 -17.09
CA SER A 539 -0.70 1.84 -17.46
C SER A 539 0.04 1.98 -18.78
N TYR A 540 0.92 1.04 -19.12
CA TYR A 540 1.58 1.03 -20.43
C TYR A 540 0.54 0.88 -21.55
N VAL A 541 -0.27 -0.16 -21.51
CA VAL A 541 -1.28 -0.42 -22.54
C VAL A 541 -2.33 0.69 -22.59
N LEU A 542 -2.81 1.16 -21.43
CA LEU A 542 -3.77 2.26 -21.34
C LEU A 542 -3.25 3.53 -22.04
N ARG A 543 -1.98 3.85 -21.84
CA ARG A 543 -1.35 5.03 -22.43
C ARG A 543 -1.13 4.90 -23.93
N GLU A 544 -0.66 3.74 -24.40
CA GLU A 544 -0.50 3.49 -25.84
C GLU A 544 -1.84 3.51 -26.59
N MET A 545 -2.96 3.17 -25.91
CA MET A 545 -4.32 3.29 -26.47
C MET A 545 -4.87 4.72 -26.41
N GLY A 546 -4.09 5.74 -25.96
CA GLY A 546 -4.53 7.13 -25.88
C GLY A 546 -5.35 7.45 -24.63
N GLY A 547 -5.25 6.62 -23.57
CA GLY A 547 -6.02 6.80 -22.35
C GLY A 547 -5.69 8.08 -21.57
N ASP A 548 -4.45 8.54 -21.62
CA ASP A 548 -4.01 9.80 -21.02
C ASP A 548 -4.67 11.00 -21.71
N GLN A 549 -4.71 11.02 -23.04
CA GLN A 549 -5.36 12.08 -23.82
C GLN A 549 -6.87 12.13 -23.56
N LEU A 550 -7.53 10.97 -23.59
CA LEU A 550 -8.96 10.88 -23.30
C LEU A 550 -9.32 11.44 -21.90
N ILE A 551 -8.54 11.06 -20.88
CA ILE A 551 -8.77 11.52 -19.52
C ILE A 551 -8.50 13.03 -19.41
N GLU A 552 -7.44 13.53 -20.06
CA GLU A 552 -7.11 14.96 -20.11
C GLU A 552 -8.26 15.75 -20.75
N ASP A 553 -8.72 15.34 -21.93
CA ASP A 553 -9.80 15.99 -22.67
C ASP A 553 -11.12 15.97 -21.89
N MET A 554 -11.46 14.84 -21.26
CA MET A 554 -12.66 14.73 -20.42
C MET A 554 -12.61 15.68 -19.19
N ILE A 555 -11.47 15.78 -18.53
CA ILE A 555 -11.32 16.61 -17.32
C ILE A 555 -11.23 18.08 -17.69
N LEU A 556 -10.39 18.48 -18.65
CA LEU A 556 -10.23 19.86 -19.06
C LEU A 556 -11.47 20.38 -19.82
N GLY A 557 -12.14 19.51 -20.57
CA GLY A 557 -13.40 19.81 -21.29
C GLY A 557 -14.57 20.21 -20.38
N THR A 558 -14.50 19.96 -19.06
CA THR A 558 -15.51 20.39 -18.10
C THR A 558 -15.64 21.91 -17.97
N GLY A 559 -14.62 22.68 -18.34
CA GLY A 559 -14.62 24.15 -18.31
C GLY A 559 -14.69 24.79 -16.92
N LEU A 560 -14.42 24.02 -15.85
CA LEU A 560 -14.58 24.46 -14.45
C LEU A 560 -13.48 25.39 -13.91
N GLY A 561 -12.48 25.68 -14.71
CA GLY A 561 -11.30 26.41 -14.29
C GLY A 561 -10.39 25.62 -13.34
N PRO A 562 -9.18 26.12 -13.02
CA PRO A 562 -8.13 25.34 -12.36
C PRO A 562 -8.55 24.71 -11.03
N ASN A 563 -9.12 25.49 -10.12
CA ASN A 563 -9.55 24.99 -8.80
C ASN A 563 -10.73 24.01 -8.89
N GLY A 564 -11.68 24.24 -9.81
CA GLY A 564 -12.80 23.34 -10.05
C GLY A 564 -12.34 22.00 -10.62
N THR A 565 -11.36 22.02 -11.50
CA THR A 565 -10.73 20.82 -12.06
C THR A 565 -10.02 19.99 -10.97
N VAL A 566 -9.27 20.63 -10.07
CA VAL A 566 -8.67 19.92 -8.93
C VAL A 566 -9.76 19.29 -8.06
N LEU A 567 -10.85 19.98 -7.76
CA LEU A 567 -11.95 19.43 -6.94
C LEU A 567 -12.62 18.20 -7.61
N ILE A 568 -12.81 18.21 -8.93
CA ILE A 568 -13.33 17.04 -9.65
C ILE A 568 -12.33 15.87 -9.56
N ILE A 569 -11.06 16.10 -9.75
CA ILE A 569 -10.03 15.07 -9.63
C ILE A 569 -10.06 14.46 -8.21
N LEU A 570 -10.08 15.30 -7.18
CA LEU A 570 -10.17 14.81 -5.79
C LEU A 570 -11.46 14.04 -5.53
N PHE A 571 -12.58 14.46 -6.11
CA PHE A 571 -13.84 13.73 -6.00
C PHE A 571 -13.79 12.36 -6.70
N ILE A 572 -13.18 12.27 -7.88
CA ILE A 572 -12.95 11.00 -8.59
C ILE A 572 -12.05 10.09 -7.75
N VAL A 573 -10.94 10.61 -7.24
CA VAL A 573 -10.02 9.86 -6.35
C VAL A 573 -10.75 9.37 -5.10
N PHE A 574 -11.61 10.19 -4.49
CA PHE A 574 -12.41 9.80 -3.34
C PHE A 574 -13.36 8.65 -3.67
N LEU A 575 -14.04 8.68 -4.83
CA LEU A 575 -14.93 7.60 -5.27
C LEU A 575 -14.14 6.32 -5.59
N LEU A 576 -13.00 6.44 -6.28
CA LEU A 576 -12.13 5.30 -6.58
C LEU A 576 -11.60 4.65 -5.30
N GLY A 577 -11.30 5.42 -4.27
CA GLY A 577 -10.85 4.91 -2.98
C GLY A 577 -11.87 4.07 -2.19
N PHE A 578 -13.13 3.96 -2.67
CA PHE A 578 -14.08 2.97 -2.15
C PHE A 578 -13.84 1.57 -2.73
N VAL A 579 -13.14 1.46 -3.84
CA VAL A 579 -12.97 0.21 -4.59
C VAL A 579 -11.51 -0.20 -4.70
N LEU A 580 -10.64 0.78 -4.89
CA LEU A 580 -9.19 0.62 -5.04
C LEU A 580 -8.49 1.01 -3.74
N ASP A 581 -7.39 0.32 -3.42
CA ASP A 581 -6.49 0.74 -2.35
C ASP A 581 -5.65 1.95 -2.82
N TRP A 582 -4.95 2.60 -1.89
CA TRP A 582 -4.10 3.75 -2.19
C TRP A 582 -2.98 3.42 -3.19
N ILE A 583 -2.51 2.16 -3.21
CA ILE A 583 -1.41 1.73 -4.09
C ILE A 583 -1.85 1.80 -5.56
N GLU A 584 -2.99 1.22 -5.90
CA GLU A 584 -3.52 1.22 -7.27
C GLU A 584 -3.82 2.64 -7.75
N ILE A 585 -4.44 3.46 -6.90
CA ILE A 585 -4.72 4.86 -7.25
C ILE A 585 -3.43 5.63 -7.49
N THR A 586 -2.43 5.43 -6.65
CA THR A 586 -1.12 6.08 -6.81
C THR A 586 -0.40 5.64 -8.07
N LEU A 587 -0.48 4.36 -8.44
CA LEU A 587 0.25 3.82 -9.60
C LEU A 587 -0.45 4.03 -10.94
N ILE A 588 -1.78 4.12 -10.94
CA ILE A 588 -2.56 4.22 -12.18
C ILE A 588 -3.04 5.65 -12.39
N VAL A 589 -3.71 6.23 -11.39
CA VAL A 589 -4.42 7.51 -11.55
C VAL A 589 -3.45 8.69 -11.41
N LEU A 590 -2.58 8.66 -10.41
CA LEU A 590 -1.74 9.81 -10.09
C LEU A 590 -0.78 10.21 -11.25
N PRO A 591 -0.09 9.28 -11.95
CA PRO A 591 0.74 9.65 -13.09
C PRO A 591 -0.02 10.28 -14.26
N LEU A 592 -1.31 9.93 -14.43
CA LEU A 592 -2.18 10.53 -15.45
C LEU A 592 -2.59 11.95 -15.10
N MET A 593 -2.61 12.29 -13.81
CA MET A 593 -2.99 13.63 -13.35
C MET A 593 -1.85 14.66 -13.48
N ARG A 594 -0.59 14.22 -13.53
CA ARG A 594 0.56 15.13 -13.58
C ARG A 594 0.51 16.10 -14.77
N PRO A 595 0.34 15.67 -16.04
CA PRO A 595 0.23 16.59 -17.16
C PRO A 595 -0.97 17.54 -17.02
N ILE A 596 -2.11 17.04 -16.55
CA ILE A 596 -3.33 17.84 -16.35
C ILE A 596 -3.07 18.96 -15.33
N VAL A 597 -2.51 18.63 -14.16
CA VAL A 597 -2.22 19.63 -13.10
C VAL A 597 -1.22 20.67 -13.59
N ASN A 598 -0.22 20.28 -14.37
CA ASN A 598 0.73 21.21 -14.97
C ASN A 598 0.07 22.13 -15.99
N ALA A 599 -0.88 21.62 -16.78
CA ALA A 599 -1.63 22.42 -17.78
C ALA A 599 -2.58 23.45 -17.14
N LEU A 600 -3.02 23.23 -15.87
CA LEU A 600 -3.93 24.14 -15.18
C LEU A 600 -3.32 25.50 -14.84
N GLY A 601 -2.00 25.64 -14.83
CA GLY A 601 -1.31 26.87 -14.49
C GLY A 601 -1.68 27.41 -13.10
N LEU A 602 -1.76 26.52 -12.10
CA LEU A 602 -2.14 26.86 -10.72
C LEU A 602 -1.13 27.83 -10.09
N ASP A 603 -1.59 28.99 -9.67
CA ASP A 603 -0.79 29.98 -8.94
C ASP A 603 -0.72 29.58 -7.45
N ILE A 604 0.09 28.60 -7.14
CA ILE A 604 0.39 28.19 -5.76
C ILE A 604 1.69 28.87 -5.37
N PRO A 605 1.73 29.62 -4.24
CA PRO A 605 2.96 30.25 -3.78
C PRO A 605 4.10 29.23 -3.72
N GLY A 606 5.06 29.42 -4.61
CA GLY A 606 6.25 28.59 -4.70
C GLY A 606 7.12 28.75 -3.46
N TYR A 607 7.97 27.79 -3.22
CA TYR A 607 9.02 27.86 -2.24
C TYR A 607 10.36 27.59 -2.92
N GLY A 608 11.31 28.49 -2.71
CA GLY A 608 12.70 28.31 -3.14
C GLY A 608 12.89 27.99 -4.60
N VAL A 609 13.67 26.95 -4.88
CA VAL A 609 14.12 26.51 -6.20
C VAL A 609 13.14 25.52 -6.87
N VAL A 610 12.06 25.12 -6.20
CA VAL A 610 11.20 24.05 -6.70
C VAL A 610 10.05 24.63 -7.53
N ASP A 611 10.13 24.40 -8.85
CA ASP A 611 9.11 24.81 -9.82
C ASP A 611 7.78 24.03 -9.71
N GLU A 612 7.68 23.07 -8.77
CA GLU A 612 6.60 22.10 -8.71
C GLU A 612 5.72 22.23 -7.44
N ALA A 613 5.63 23.41 -6.82
CA ALA A 613 4.84 23.63 -5.62
C ALA A 613 3.35 23.23 -5.81
N ALA A 614 2.79 23.45 -6.99
CA ALA A 614 1.42 23.07 -7.34
C ALA A 614 1.24 21.54 -7.32
N LEU A 615 2.22 20.79 -7.85
CA LEU A 615 2.19 19.32 -7.82
C LEU A 615 2.34 18.78 -6.40
N VAL A 616 3.24 19.34 -5.59
CA VAL A 616 3.41 18.97 -4.18
C VAL A 616 2.11 19.19 -3.41
N TRP A 617 1.51 20.38 -3.53
CA TRP A 617 0.21 20.69 -2.91
C TRP A 617 -0.88 19.72 -3.37
N PHE A 618 -0.98 19.46 -4.68
CA PHE A 618 -1.94 18.52 -5.24
C PHE A 618 -1.79 17.11 -4.68
N VAL A 619 -0.56 16.59 -4.60
CA VAL A 619 -0.29 15.26 -4.04
C VAL A 619 -0.70 15.17 -2.58
N ILE A 620 -0.46 16.22 -1.79
CA ILE A 620 -0.92 16.26 -0.39
C ILE A 620 -2.46 16.25 -0.31
N LEU A 621 -3.16 16.97 -1.18
CA LEU A 621 -4.63 16.91 -1.25
C LEU A 621 -5.11 15.49 -1.59
N VAL A 622 -4.47 14.82 -2.55
CA VAL A 622 -4.78 13.43 -2.89
C VAL A 622 -4.54 12.51 -1.69
N ALA A 623 -3.43 12.67 -0.97
CA ALA A 623 -3.10 11.89 0.21
C ALA A 623 -4.17 12.02 1.32
N VAL A 624 -4.63 13.24 1.61
CA VAL A 624 -5.71 13.50 2.58
C VAL A 624 -7.04 12.93 2.08
N THR A 625 -7.31 13.02 0.78
CA THR A 625 -8.53 12.46 0.17
C THR A 625 -8.56 10.94 0.30
N LEU A 626 -7.46 10.25 0.02
CA LEU A 626 -7.33 8.81 0.20
C LEU A 626 -7.50 8.39 1.66
N GLN A 627 -6.90 9.14 2.59
CA GLN A 627 -7.09 8.89 4.02
C GLN A 627 -8.58 8.97 4.40
N THR A 628 -9.33 9.89 3.80
CA THR A 628 -10.77 10.05 4.04
C THR A 628 -11.57 8.89 3.46
N SER A 629 -11.25 8.42 2.26
CA SER A 629 -11.95 7.29 1.63
C SER A 629 -11.79 5.99 2.42
N PHE A 630 -10.65 5.76 3.06
CA PHE A 630 -10.41 4.58 3.89
C PHE A 630 -11.25 4.49 5.16
N LEU A 631 -11.76 5.62 5.63
CA LEU A 631 -12.68 5.67 6.77
C LEU A 631 -14.14 5.71 6.35
N THR A 632 -14.43 5.91 5.06
CA THR A 632 -15.80 6.16 4.60
C THR A 632 -16.48 4.86 4.15
N PRO A 633 -17.65 4.49 4.73
CA PRO A 633 -18.47 3.41 4.20
C PRO A 633 -18.84 3.67 2.72
N PRO A 634 -19.07 2.64 1.87
CA PRO A 634 -19.40 1.25 2.26
C PRO A 634 -18.21 0.32 2.45
N VAL A 635 -17.05 0.63 1.86
CA VAL A 635 -15.89 -0.25 1.92
C VAL A 635 -15.01 0.11 3.13
N GLY A 636 -14.29 1.20 3.06
CA GLY A 636 -13.45 1.69 4.15
C GLY A 636 -12.47 0.64 4.69
N PHE A 637 -11.33 0.42 4.03
CA PHE A 637 -10.39 -0.65 4.40
C PHE A 637 -10.02 -0.67 5.89
N ALA A 638 -9.84 0.52 6.51
CA ALA A 638 -9.56 0.61 7.94
C ALA A 638 -10.68 0.01 8.82
N LEU A 639 -11.93 0.03 8.33
CA LEU A 639 -13.08 -0.48 9.06
C LEU A 639 -13.11 -2.01 9.07
N PHE A 640 -12.65 -2.65 8.00
CA PHE A 640 -12.52 -4.11 7.92
C PHE A 640 -11.43 -4.61 8.86
N TYR A 641 -10.25 -4.01 8.83
CA TYR A 641 -9.18 -4.35 9.76
C TYR A 641 -9.63 -4.19 11.21
N LEU A 642 -10.29 -3.08 11.53
CA LEU A 642 -10.82 -2.84 12.87
C LEU A 642 -11.85 -3.89 13.26
N LYS A 643 -12.77 -4.24 12.35
CA LYS A 643 -13.81 -5.24 12.63
C LYS A 643 -13.22 -6.60 12.99
N GLY A 644 -12.11 -6.99 12.37
CA GLY A 644 -11.40 -8.25 12.63
C GLY A 644 -10.89 -8.38 14.06
N VAL A 645 -10.59 -7.27 14.74
CA VAL A 645 -10.00 -7.25 16.09
C VAL A 645 -10.95 -6.69 17.17
N CYS A 646 -12.17 -6.33 16.80
CA CYS A 646 -13.16 -5.81 17.75
C CYS A 646 -13.66 -6.89 18.71
N PRO A 647 -13.84 -6.57 20.01
CA PRO A 647 -14.60 -7.39 20.95
C PRO A 647 -16.00 -7.73 20.41
N PRO A 648 -16.57 -8.90 20.77
CA PRO A 648 -17.86 -9.38 20.23
C PRO A 648 -19.04 -8.43 20.45
N GLU A 649 -19.00 -7.58 21.47
CA GLU A 649 -20.01 -6.59 21.82
C GLU A 649 -20.09 -5.45 20.79
N ILE A 650 -19.04 -5.22 20.03
CA ILE A 650 -18.94 -4.15 19.05
C ILE A 650 -19.53 -4.60 17.72
N LYS A 651 -20.67 -4.01 17.36
CA LYS A 651 -21.36 -4.25 16.09
C LYS A 651 -20.82 -3.33 14.98
N LEU A 652 -20.94 -3.75 13.72
CA LEU A 652 -20.52 -2.95 12.55
C LEU A 652 -21.18 -1.55 12.54
N GLY A 653 -22.43 -1.44 13.00
CA GLY A 653 -23.10 -0.16 13.12
C GLY A 653 -22.46 0.83 14.11
N HIS A 654 -21.74 0.34 15.14
CA HIS A 654 -20.95 1.20 16.03
C HIS A 654 -19.74 1.76 15.31
N ILE A 655 -19.07 0.95 14.51
CA ILE A 655 -17.91 1.35 13.72
C ILE A 655 -18.32 2.45 12.71
N TYR A 656 -19.36 2.20 11.90
CA TYR A 656 -19.84 3.16 10.91
C TYR A 656 -20.27 4.50 11.50
N LYS A 657 -21.01 4.48 12.62
CA LYS A 657 -21.40 5.72 13.31
C LYS A 657 -20.18 6.41 13.96
N GLY A 658 -19.21 5.64 14.40
CA GLY A 658 -18.02 6.13 15.09
C GLY A 658 -17.10 6.93 14.19
N VAL A 659 -16.97 6.54 12.94
CA VAL A 659 -16.05 7.21 12.00
C VAL A 659 -16.61 8.50 11.40
N VAL A 660 -17.94 8.68 11.35
CA VAL A 660 -18.55 9.86 10.73
C VAL A 660 -17.98 11.20 11.22
N PRO A 661 -17.85 11.46 12.55
CA PRO A 661 -17.25 12.71 13.00
C PRO A 661 -15.81 12.89 12.50
N PHE A 662 -15.02 11.83 12.46
CA PHE A 662 -13.63 11.86 12.03
C PHE A 662 -13.49 12.09 10.53
N VAL A 663 -14.38 11.51 9.71
CA VAL A 663 -14.48 11.82 8.27
C VAL A 663 -14.77 13.29 8.05
N LEU A 664 -15.69 13.89 8.80
CA LEU A 664 -15.98 15.32 8.70
C LEU A 664 -14.77 16.18 9.10
N LEU A 665 -13.99 15.75 10.09
CA LEU A 665 -12.76 16.45 10.48
C LEU A 665 -11.67 16.32 9.41
N GLN A 666 -11.55 15.18 8.74
CA GLN A 666 -10.64 15.00 7.60
C GLN A 666 -11.04 15.88 6.43
N LEU A 667 -12.33 15.93 6.08
CA LEU A 667 -12.84 16.85 5.06
C LEU A 667 -12.60 18.32 5.42
N THR A 668 -12.68 18.66 6.71
CA THR A 668 -12.30 20.01 7.20
C THR A 668 -10.80 20.24 7.00
N GLY A 669 -9.96 19.26 7.34
CA GLY A 669 -8.52 19.33 7.09
C GLY A 669 -8.20 19.45 5.60
N LEU A 670 -8.87 18.67 4.75
CA LEU A 670 -8.75 18.76 3.28
C LEU A 670 -9.11 20.16 2.78
N ALA A 671 -10.23 20.71 3.23
CA ALA A 671 -10.65 22.06 2.86
C ALA A 671 -9.64 23.13 3.32
N LEU A 672 -9.09 22.98 4.53
CA LEU A 672 -8.05 23.90 5.02
C LEU A 672 -6.80 23.85 4.16
N VAL A 673 -6.31 22.67 3.77
CA VAL A 673 -5.13 22.53 2.88
C VAL A 673 -5.46 23.05 1.47
N PHE A 674 -6.69 22.85 0.98
CA PHE A 674 -7.12 23.35 -0.32
C PHE A 674 -7.13 24.89 -0.38
N PHE A 675 -7.77 25.54 0.60
CA PHE A 675 -7.89 27.00 0.64
C PHE A 675 -6.66 27.72 1.20
N LEU A 676 -5.81 27.00 1.91
CA LEU A 676 -4.57 27.49 2.53
C LEU A 676 -3.37 26.67 2.07
N PRO A 677 -2.94 26.78 0.80
CA PRO A 677 -1.85 25.99 0.24
C PRO A 677 -0.54 26.07 1.04
N TRP A 678 -0.32 27.18 1.76
CA TRP A 678 0.84 27.36 2.61
C TRP A 678 0.98 26.26 3.68
N LEU A 679 -0.09 25.59 4.07
CA LEU A 679 -0.02 24.44 4.99
C LEU A 679 0.82 23.30 4.42
N ALA A 680 0.85 23.13 3.10
CA ALA A 680 1.69 22.15 2.43
C ALA A 680 3.04 22.75 1.97
N THR A 681 3.10 24.04 1.62
CA THR A 681 4.28 24.64 0.99
C THR A 681 5.21 25.36 1.97
N TRP A 682 4.75 25.70 3.19
CA TRP A 682 5.53 26.50 4.14
C TRP A 682 6.79 25.78 4.65
N LEU A 683 6.69 24.52 5.10
CA LEU A 683 7.85 23.82 5.66
C LEU A 683 8.95 23.59 4.61
N PRO A 684 8.63 23.13 3.38
CA PRO A 684 9.61 23.13 2.29
C PRO A 684 10.25 24.50 2.04
N SER A 685 9.47 25.61 2.08
CA SER A 685 10.00 26.96 1.83
C SER A 685 10.99 27.47 2.90
N VAL A 686 10.93 26.91 4.12
CA VAL A 686 11.85 27.28 5.21
C VAL A 686 13.09 26.40 5.21
N ALA A 687 13.02 25.18 4.64
CA ALA A 687 14.13 24.24 4.60
C ALA A 687 15.15 24.58 3.49
N TYR A 688 14.72 25.25 2.44
CA TYR A 688 15.54 25.73 1.32
C TYR A 688 15.64 27.26 1.35
#